data_19ec0694e77f9667c0f0b46bb88a09fc
#
_entry.id   19ec0694e77f9667c0f0b46bb88a09fc
#
_cell.length_a   1.000
_cell.length_b   1.000
_cell.length_c   1.000
_cell.angle_alpha   90.00
_cell.angle_beta   90.00
_cell.angle_gamma   90.00
#
_symmetry.space_group_name_H-M   'P 1'
#
loop_
_entity.id
_entity.type
_entity.pdbx_description
1 polymer ?
#
loop_
_entity_poly.entity_id
_entity_poly.type
_entity_poly.pdbx_seq_one_letter_code
_entity_poly.pdbx_strand_id
1 'polypeptide(L)'
;MKDPKRFVYETSPLALPKNMVTGERYRFTVLTPSLIRMEYSPKGKFEDRASQSVFFRNFPETEFTKQHQDGFLTVETENLLLTYRENAAFAEDSLSIRLKTEPASTWHFGDEIEDLGGTTKTLDDVNGETKLESGVCSRNGFSLLDDSKTMLLSGDNGWVEVREPDTVDYYFWGYGFRYLDAVKDLYRLTGAPPMLPAYALGNWWSRYHKYTQEEYQELIQRFEEEDIPFSVSVVDMDWHIVDIPEELQEKDAPQNGFYNLSNGWTGYSWNKTLFPDYKAFLKFLKDKHLHTSLNLHPHAGVRRHEDMYEKMARSCGIDPESGEPVRLDILSPEFMENYFDILHHPYEEAGVDFWWMDWQQGTSYWWIHEENKDGNMQDEREALDPLWMLNHLHIADIKRSGKRPMFFSRFSGPGSHRYPVGFSGDTYVTWASLQFQPYFTVTASNIGYGWWSHDIGGHMGGYRDDELISRWVQFGVFSPINRLHSSNTDFIRKEPWCFEEKTEKIMKYWLRLRHRLFPYIYTMNYRNHTELEPLLQPMYYAYPKKAAAYEVKNQFMFGSELMIAPITQPNNPITCKGSTKVWLPKGDWFDFFSGLHYTSQKGRILSVHRDLGEYPVFAKAGAIVPLQKHYLLEAGDDLEIVIFPGADNRFTLYEDAGDGNGFEKGESVRTEMVMQWSNAPVFTVKPAKGMLSLLPNTRNYQFVFRGYSEDISVKALVDGKETDTQAIYDKAARSMTVKLSAAPTSEIKLLISGETLITDNGDLIQRCSDLLQKMQLEIDSNVQVVKLLSDPKTTYAVKLRKLNFKCAKSAAHQAVVDALMEQITLTESYLP
;
A
#
# COMPACT_ATOMS: atom_id res chain seq x y z
N MET A 1 -31.35 -17.42 -9.05
CA MET A 1 -29.88 -17.70 -8.94
C MET A 1 -29.60 -19.13 -9.41
N LYS A 2 -28.71 -19.30 -10.37
CA LYS A 2 -28.32 -20.62 -10.93
C LYS A 2 -27.42 -21.39 -9.93
N ASP A 3 -26.52 -20.66 -9.27
CA ASP A 3 -25.65 -21.17 -8.20
C ASP A 3 -25.83 -20.35 -6.92
N PRO A 4 -26.58 -20.85 -5.92
CA PRO A 4 -26.82 -20.12 -4.67
C PRO A 4 -25.56 -19.86 -3.85
N LYS A 5 -24.44 -20.55 -4.12
CA LYS A 5 -23.19 -20.42 -3.35
C LYS A 5 -22.17 -19.50 -4.03
N ARG A 6 -22.44 -19.01 -5.22
CA ARG A 6 -21.49 -18.22 -6.02
C ARG A 6 -20.95 -17.01 -5.27
N PHE A 7 -21.78 -16.32 -4.52
CA PHE A 7 -21.43 -15.08 -3.81
C PHE A 7 -21.22 -15.26 -2.32
N VAL A 8 -21.18 -16.52 -1.83
CA VAL A 8 -20.99 -16.81 -0.41
C VAL A 8 -19.52 -16.63 -0.01
N TYR A 9 -19.29 -15.87 1.03
CA TYR A 9 -18.01 -15.77 1.71
C TYR A 9 -17.97 -16.69 2.92
N GLU A 10 -16.76 -17.15 3.23
CA GLU A 10 -16.51 -17.78 4.53
C GLU A 10 -16.58 -16.70 5.61
N THR A 11 -17.47 -16.90 6.58
CA THR A 11 -17.65 -16.01 7.72
C THR A 11 -17.83 -16.81 9.01
N SER A 12 -17.47 -16.22 10.14
CA SER A 12 -17.74 -16.78 11.47
C SER A 12 -18.22 -15.65 12.40
N PRO A 13 -19.46 -15.18 12.16
CA PRO A 13 -19.95 -13.95 12.77
C PRO A 13 -20.45 -14.12 14.20
N LEU A 14 -20.63 -15.36 14.69
CA LEU A 14 -21.12 -15.62 16.02
C LEU A 14 -19.95 -15.60 17.02
N ALA A 15 -20.04 -14.74 18.04
CA ALA A 15 -19.08 -14.74 19.14
C ALA A 15 -19.35 -15.86 20.14
N LEU A 16 -18.33 -16.20 20.93
CA LEU A 16 -18.50 -17.20 22.00
C LEU A 16 -19.49 -16.69 23.07
N PRO A 17 -20.47 -17.47 23.51
CA PRO A 17 -21.43 -17.06 24.56
C PRO A 17 -20.76 -16.57 25.84
N LYS A 18 -19.60 -17.12 26.20
CA LYS A 18 -18.83 -16.72 27.38
C LYS A 18 -18.28 -15.30 27.30
N ASN A 19 -18.07 -14.79 26.08
CA ASN A 19 -17.61 -13.44 25.85
C ASN A 19 -18.75 -12.40 25.85
N MET A 20 -20.00 -12.83 26.03
CA MET A 20 -21.19 -11.96 25.96
C MET A 20 -21.74 -11.60 27.34
N VAL A 21 -22.13 -10.36 27.51
CA VAL A 21 -22.91 -9.83 28.64
C VAL A 21 -24.16 -9.23 28.05
N THR A 22 -25.29 -9.92 28.21
CA THR A 22 -26.57 -9.56 27.58
C THR A 22 -27.59 -9.17 28.65
N GLY A 23 -28.26 -8.04 28.46
CA GLY A 23 -29.43 -7.58 29.17
C GLY A 23 -30.65 -7.49 28.26
N GLU A 24 -31.71 -6.83 28.74
CA GLU A 24 -32.98 -6.71 27.99
C GLU A 24 -32.80 -5.93 26.67
N ARG A 25 -32.05 -4.84 26.70
CA ARG A 25 -31.86 -3.90 25.55
C ARG A 25 -30.43 -3.70 25.14
N TYR A 26 -29.47 -4.37 25.76
CA TYR A 26 -28.07 -4.23 25.49
C TYR A 26 -27.35 -5.56 25.41
N ARG A 27 -26.29 -5.57 24.62
CA ARG A 27 -25.31 -6.66 24.58
C ARG A 27 -23.92 -6.09 24.44
N PHE A 28 -23.03 -6.47 25.36
CA PHE A 28 -21.59 -6.21 25.24
C PHE A 28 -20.88 -7.53 24.96
N THR A 29 -20.07 -7.55 23.89
CA THR A 29 -19.27 -8.72 23.54
C THR A 29 -17.79 -8.37 23.66
N VAL A 30 -17.10 -9.01 24.60
CA VAL A 30 -15.66 -8.82 24.85
C VAL A 30 -14.89 -9.71 23.89
N LEU A 31 -14.43 -9.16 22.76
CA LEU A 31 -13.72 -9.91 21.73
C LEU A 31 -12.26 -10.12 22.11
N THR A 32 -11.61 -9.08 22.65
CA THR A 32 -10.26 -9.14 23.23
C THR A 32 -10.21 -8.27 24.48
N PRO A 33 -9.13 -8.30 25.29
CA PRO A 33 -9.00 -7.36 26.41
C PRO A 33 -9.07 -5.89 26.03
N SER A 34 -8.99 -5.54 24.73
CA SER A 34 -8.98 -4.17 24.19
C SER A 34 -10.06 -3.90 23.15
N LEU A 35 -10.86 -4.88 22.77
CA LEU A 35 -11.89 -4.76 21.74
C LEU A 35 -13.23 -5.24 22.28
N ILE A 36 -14.21 -4.33 22.37
CA ILE A 36 -15.56 -4.62 22.85
C ILE A 36 -16.58 -4.20 21.78
N ARG A 37 -17.47 -5.13 21.38
CA ARG A 37 -18.67 -4.80 20.61
C ARG A 37 -19.75 -4.34 21.56
N MET A 38 -20.44 -3.25 21.22
CA MET A 38 -21.47 -2.61 22.02
C MET A 38 -22.75 -2.50 21.19
N GLU A 39 -23.79 -3.23 21.60
CA GLU A 39 -25.07 -3.26 20.92
C GLU A 39 -26.16 -2.70 21.83
N TYR A 40 -27.01 -1.84 21.26
CA TYR A 40 -28.24 -1.40 21.89
C TYR A 40 -29.42 -1.63 20.94
N SER A 41 -30.48 -2.26 21.42
CA SER A 41 -31.70 -2.52 20.67
C SER A 41 -32.93 -2.20 21.51
N PRO A 42 -33.78 -1.23 21.13
CA PRO A 42 -35.02 -0.92 21.84
C PRO A 42 -35.95 -2.13 21.95
N LYS A 43 -35.85 -3.08 21.00
CA LYS A 43 -36.65 -4.29 20.90
C LYS A 43 -35.98 -5.53 21.51
N GLY A 44 -34.74 -5.42 22.01
CA GLY A 44 -33.97 -6.53 22.57
C GLY A 44 -33.53 -7.58 21.53
N LYS A 45 -33.47 -7.19 20.26
CA LYS A 45 -32.96 -8.05 19.16
C LYS A 45 -31.53 -7.65 18.82
N PHE A 46 -30.63 -8.60 18.89
CA PHE A 46 -29.21 -8.38 18.61
C PHE A 46 -28.80 -9.13 17.35
N GLU A 47 -27.78 -8.64 16.66
CA GLU A 47 -27.40 -9.13 15.34
C GLU A 47 -26.21 -10.09 15.41
N ASP A 48 -26.42 -11.33 14.94
CA ASP A 48 -25.40 -12.37 14.94
C ASP A 48 -24.87 -12.72 13.53
N ARG A 49 -25.47 -12.16 12.48
CA ARG A 49 -25.02 -12.35 11.09
C ARG A 49 -23.76 -11.53 10.81
N ALA A 50 -23.02 -11.94 9.80
CA ALA A 50 -21.97 -11.10 9.25
C ALA A 50 -22.54 -9.81 8.66
N SER A 51 -21.77 -8.75 8.68
CA SER A 51 -22.12 -7.47 8.06
C SER A 51 -21.17 -7.13 6.93
N GLN A 52 -21.50 -6.08 6.20
CA GLN A 52 -20.63 -5.49 5.19
C GLN A 52 -19.20 -5.24 5.71
N SER A 53 -19.05 -4.82 6.95
CA SER A 53 -17.75 -4.53 7.57
C SER A 53 -17.16 -5.75 8.27
N VAL A 54 -17.97 -6.51 9.03
CA VAL A 54 -17.49 -7.50 10.00
C VAL A 54 -17.89 -8.92 9.61
N PHE A 55 -16.87 -9.77 9.37
CA PHE A 55 -17.06 -11.18 8.98
C PHE A 55 -16.83 -12.17 10.12
N PHE A 56 -15.97 -11.84 11.08
CA PHE A 56 -15.51 -12.79 12.10
C PHE A 56 -15.64 -12.20 13.50
N ARG A 57 -16.42 -12.87 14.36
CA ARG A 57 -16.53 -12.54 15.79
C ARG A 57 -16.16 -13.72 16.69
N ASN A 58 -15.68 -14.82 16.09
CA ASN A 58 -15.28 -16.05 16.77
C ASN A 58 -13.88 -15.93 17.42
N PHE A 59 -13.66 -14.82 18.14
CA PHE A 59 -12.43 -14.63 18.92
C PHE A 59 -12.34 -15.66 20.05
N PRO A 60 -11.13 -15.99 20.52
CA PRO A 60 -10.93 -16.85 21.67
C PRO A 60 -11.67 -16.35 22.91
N GLU A 61 -11.86 -17.22 23.90
CA GLU A 61 -12.39 -16.84 25.20
C GLU A 61 -11.49 -15.76 25.83
N THR A 62 -12.11 -14.65 26.23
CA THR A 62 -11.43 -13.52 26.86
C THR A 62 -11.80 -13.46 28.32
N GLU A 63 -10.81 -13.32 29.20
CA GLU A 63 -11.04 -13.16 30.64
C GLU A 63 -11.53 -11.74 30.95
N PHE A 64 -12.65 -11.64 31.67
CA PHE A 64 -13.18 -10.39 32.21
C PHE A 64 -14.06 -10.65 33.42
N THR A 65 -14.27 -9.62 34.23
CA THR A 65 -15.23 -9.63 35.32
C THR A 65 -16.43 -8.76 35.02
N LYS A 66 -17.61 -9.11 35.57
CA LYS A 66 -18.81 -8.29 35.49
C LYS A 66 -19.43 -8.11 36.83
N GLN A 67 -19.95 -6.93 37.13
CA GLN A 67 -20.66 -6.62 38.36
C GLN A 67 -21.89 -5.78 38.03
N HIS A 68 -22.98 -6.04 38.77
CA HIS A 68 -24.22 -5.28 38.70
C HIS A 68 -24.43 -4.64 40.07
N GLN A 69 -24.44 -3.30 40.13
CA GLN A 69 -24.57 -2.56 41.35
C GLN A 69 -25.31 -1.25 41.09
N ASP A 70 -26.35 -0.96 41.88
CA ASP A 70 -27.09 0.33 41.88
C ASP A 70 -27.61 0.75 40.51
N GLY A 71 -28.00 -0.22 39.65
CA GLY A 71 -28.50 0.00 38.29
C GLY A 71 -27.41 0.24 37.24
N PHE A 72 -26.14 0.01 37.62
CA PHE A 72 -25.02 0.01 36.71
C PHE A 72 -24.44 -1.37 36.54
N LEU A 73 -24.06 -1.64 35.28
CA LEU A 73 -23.20 -2.77 34.91
C LEU A 73 -21.78 -2.25 34.74
N THR A 74 -20.81 -2.94 35.32
CA THR A 74 -19.41 -2.80 34.99
C THR A 74 -18.88 -4.06 34.34
N VAL A 75 -18.09 -3.91 33.26
CA VAL A 75 -17.35 -4.99 32.61
C VAL A 75 -15.88 -4.61 32.63
N GLU A 76 -15.06 -5.39 33.29
CA GLU A 76 -13.63 -5.10 33.45
C GLU A 76 -12.80 -6.21 32.82
N THR A 77 -11.96 -5.81 31.86
CA THR A 77 -10.92 -6.63 31.23
C THR A 77 -9.53 -6.27 31.80
N GLU A 78 -8.49 -6.90 31.30
CA GLU A 78 -7.10 -6.50 31.58
C GLU A 78 -6.86 -5.02 31.24
N ASN A 79 -7.40 -4.53 30.11
CA ASN A 79 -7.07 -3.24 29.52
C ASN A 79 -8.17 -2.19 29.64
N LEU A 80 -9.42 -2.57 29.90
CA LEU A 80 -10.59 -1.68 29.83
C LEU A 80 -11.47 -1.84 31.08
N LEU A 81 -12.15 -0.75 31.45
CA LEU A 81 -13.27 -0.75 32.38
C LEU A 81 -14.46 -0.04 31.72
N LEU A 82 -15.44 -0.81 31.30
CA LEU A 82 -16.72 -0.31 30.78
C LEU A 82 -17.68 -0.12 31.95
N THR A 83 -18.38 1.02 31.97
CA THR A 83 -19.44 1.32 32.92
C THR A 83 -20.70 1.74 32.15
N TYR A 84 -21.82 1.09 32.43
CA TYR A 84 -23.06 1.29 31.72
C TYR A 84 -24.25 1.34 32.64
N ARG A 85 -25.15 2.34 32.49
CA ARG A 85 -26.44 2.40 33.17
C ARG A 85 -27.44 1.46 32.47
N GLU A 86 -27.81 0.38 33.15
CA GLU A 86 -28.56 -0.71 32.53
C GLU A 86 -29.88 -0.27 31.89
N ASN A 87 -30.14 -0.83 30.70
CA ASN A 87 -31.32 -0.58 29.88
C ASN A 87 -31.57 0.88 29.43
N ALA A 88 -30.63 1.79 29.69
CA ALA A 88 -30.64 3.14 29.10
C ALA A 88 -30.18 3.09 27.63
N ALA A 89 -30.68 4.01 26.82
CA ALA A 89 -30.06 4.24 25.51
C ALA A 89 -28.59 4.70 25.70
N PHE A 90 -27.72 4.39 24.76
CA PHE A 90 -26.33 4.84 24.82
C PHE A 90 -26.28 6.37 24.69
N ALA A 91 -25.68 7.02 25.69
CA ALA A 91 -25.50 8.46 25.80
C ALA A 91 -24.28 8.75 26.68
N GLU A 92 -23.82 10.01 26.67
CA GLU A 92 -22.67 10.49 27.44
C GLU A 92 -22.72 10.12 28.91
N ASP A 93 -23.94 10.23 29.53
CA ASP A 93 -24.15 9.96 30.92
C ASP A 93 -24.50 8.48 31.24
N SER A 94 -24.64 7.63 30.21
CA SER A 94 -25.06 6.24 30.38
C SER A 94 -24.00 5.22 30.05
N LEU A 95 -23.02 5.53 29.21
CA LEU A 95 -21.99 4.59 28.78
C LEU A 95 -20.63 5.28 28.74
N SER A 96 -19.67 4.70 29.47
CA SER A 96 -18.27 5.12 29.43
C SER A 96 -17.31 3.93 29.44
N ILE A 97 -16.14 4.13 28.87
CA ILE A 97 -15.06 3.14 28.87
C ILE A 97 -13.75 3.82 29.24
N ARG A 98 -13.14 3.37 30.34
CA ARG A 98 -11.84 3.84 30.80
C ARG A 98 -10.75 2.88 30.34
N LEU A 99 -9.70 3.42 29.73
CA LEU A 99 -8.50 2.68 29.40
C LEU A 99 -7.64 2.55 30.65
N LYS A 100 -7.19 1.32 30.94
CA LYS A 100 -6.25 0.99 32.02
C LYS A 100 -4.78 1.01 31.54
N THR A 101 -4.59 1.19 30.24
CA THR A 101 -3.27 1.28 29.59
C THR A 101 -2.98 2.71 29.16
N GLU A 102 -1.73 2.99 28.75
CA GLU A 102 -1.35 4.30 28.22
C GLU A 102 -1.87 4.53 26.78
N PRO A 103 -2.36 5.74 26.47
CA PRO A 103 -2.62 6.84 27.40
C PRO A 103 -3.83 6.52 28.27
N ALA A 104 -3.72 6.78 29.58
CA ALA A 104 -4.85 6.60 30.48
C ALA A 104 -5.92 7.66 30.16
N SER A 105 -7.01 7.25 29.55
CA SER A 105 -8.12 8.11 29.11
C SER A 105 -9.45 7.46 29.42
N THR A 106 -10.51 8.24 29.46
CA THR A 106 -11.90 7.76 29.56
C THR A 106 -12.66 8.31 28.37
N TRP A 107 -13.37 7.45 27.69
CA TRP A 107 -14.30 7.80 26.64
C TRP A 107 -15.72 7.69 27.17
N HIS A 108 -16.56 8.67 26.85
CA HIS A 108 -18.00 8.61 27.02
C HIS A 108 -18.68 8.51 25.66
N PHE A 109 -19.84 7.90 25.59
CA PHE A 109 -20.55 7.77 24.32
C PHE A 109 -20.81 9.13 23.69
N GLY A 110 -20.26 9.33 22.48
CA GLY A 110 -20.33 10.60 21.75
C GLY A 110 -19.08 11.49 21.86
N ASP A 111 -18.10 11.13 22.70
CA ASP A 111 -16.84 11.88 22.79
C ASP A 111 -16.06 11.88 21.46
N GLU A 112 -15.39 12.98 21.19
CA GLU A 112 -14.54 13.14 20.02
C GLU A 112 -13.28 12.26 20.09
N ILE A 113 -12.87 11.73 18.95
CA ILE A 113 -11.69 10.89 18.79
C ILE A 113 -10.57 11.71 18.17
N GLU A 114 -9.39 11.72 18.80
CA GLU A 114 -8.17 12.30 18.22
C GLU A 114 -7.57 11.33 17.17
N ASP A 115 -8.34 11.12 16.09
CA ASP A 115 -8.03 10.14 15.05
C ASP A 115 -6.73 10.47 14.30
N LEU A 116 -5.96 9.44 13.95
CA LEU A 116 -4.70 9.58 13.18
C LEU A 116 -4.94 9.48 11.66
N GLY A 117 -6.19 9.40 11.24
CA GLY A 117 -6.60 9.24 9.86
C GLY A 117 -6.53 7.78 9.39
N GLY A 118 -7.34 7.49 8.41
CA GLY A 118 -7.33 6.26 7.63
C GLY A 118 -7.07 6.59 6.17
N THR A 119 -8.09 6.47 5.34
CA THR A 119 -8.04 6.80 3.91
C THR A 119 -9.29 7.59 3.52
N THR A 120 -9.55 7.78 2.24
CA THR A 120 -10.80 8.35 1.73
C THR A 120 -11.22 7.64 0.45
N LYS A 121 -12.49 7.80 0.06
CA LYS A 121 -13.01 7.16 -1.17
C LYS A 121 -12.30 7.64 -2.42
N THR A 122 -11.95 8.92 -2.49
CA THR A 122 -11.37 9.50 -3.70
C THR A 122 -10.51 10.72 -3.40
N LEU A 123 -9.51 10.92 -4.26
CA LEU A 123 -8.75 12.16 -4.40
C LEU A 123 -9.11 12.90 -5.71
N ASP A 124 -10.20 12.52 -6.38
CA ASP A 124 -10.68 13.24 -7.57
C ASP A 124 -10.81 14.73 -7.25
N ASP A 125 -10.31 15.56 -8.17
CA ASP A 125 -10.29 17.03 -8.05
C ASP A 125 -9.50 17.59 -6.84
N VAL A 126 -8.77 16.75 -6.10
CA VAL A 126 -7.94 17.19 -4.96
C VAL A 126 -6.56 17.63 -5.44
N ASN A 127 -6.20 18.86 -5.13
CA ASN A 127 -4.87 19.42 -5.34
C ASN A 127 -4.20 19.69 -3.98
N GLY A 128 -3.50 18.71 -3.45
CA GLY A 128 -2.88 18.77 -2.12
C GLY A 128 -3.60 17.90 -1.09
N GLU A 129 -3.82 18.44 0.10
CA GLU A 129 -4.42 17.70 1.23
C GLU A 129 -5.97 17.68 1.16
N THR A 130 -6.54 16.58 1.64
CA THR A 130 -7.96 16.46 1.97
C THR A 130 -8.15 15.80 3.33
N LYS A 131 -9.36 15.93 3.90
CA LYS A 131 -9.72 15.26 5.14
C LYS A 131 -9.83 13.75 4.91
N LEU A 132 -9.20 12.97 5.76
CA LEU A 132 -9.29 11.51 5.76
C LEU A 132 -10.45 11.05 6.65
N GLU A 133 -11.01 9.89 6.31
CA GLU A 133 -11.92 9.16 7.17
C GLU A 133 -11.18 8.55 8.36
N SER A 134 -11.91 8.15 9.40
CA SER A 134 -11.33 7.61 10.62
C SER A 134 -10.74 6.21 10.40
N GLY A 135 -9.65 5.93 11.13
CA GLY A 135 -9.07 4.61 11.26
C GLY A 135 -9.34 4.00 12.65
N VAL A 136 -8.56 2.96 13.00
CA VAL A 136 -8.61 2.34 14.34
C VAL A 136 -7.47 2.81 15.26
N CYS A 137 -6.76 3.86 14.88
CA CYS A 137 -5.62 4.44 15.59
C CYS A 137 -5.89 5.90 15.98
N SER A 138 -5.65 6.25 17.23
CA SER A 138 -5.87 7.61 17.74
C SER A 138 -4.84 8.03 18.78
N ARG A 139 -4.70 9.34 19.01
CA ARG A 139 -3.78 9.89 20.02
C ARG A 139 -4.30 9.70 21.45
N ASN A 140 -5.61 9.70 21.64
CA ASN A 140 -6.23 9.48 22.94
C ASN A 140 -6.43 7.98 23.27
N GLY A 141 -5.96 7.07 22.40
CA GLY A 141 -5.80 5.64 22.67
C GLY A 141 -7.06 4.80 22.46
N PHE A 142 -8.13 5.37 21.96
CA PHE A 142 -9.37 4.68 21.63
C PHE A 142 -9.91 5.10 20.26
N SER A 143 -10.61 4.19 19.60
CA SER A 143 -11.30 4.44 18.34
C SER A 143 -12.62 3.68 18.29
N LEU A 144 -13.46 4.01 17.33
CA LEU A 144 -14.77 3.39 17.13
C LEU A 144 -14.97 2.98 15.68
N LEU A 145 -15.58 1.83 15.48
CA LEU A 145 -16.17 1.43 14.22
C LEU A 145 -17.69 1.38 14.39
N ASP A 146 -18.43 2.18 13.64
CA ASP A 146 -19.88 2.15 13.58
C ASP A 146 -20.34 1.18 12.50
N ASP A 147 -20.95 0.07 12.90
CA ASP A 147 -21.51 -0.95 12.02
C ASP A 147 -23.06 -0.89 11.99
N SER A 148 -23.66 0.11 12.62
CA SER A 148 -25.12 0.20 12.85
C SER A 148 -25.96 0.28 11.58
N LYS A 149 -25.40 0.82 10.50
CA LYS A 149 -26.09 1.07 9.24
C LYS A 149 -25.61 0.21 8.07
N THR A 150 -24.62 -0.63 8.28
CA THR A 150 -24.09 -1.50 7.22
C THR A 150 -25.07 -2.62 6.91
N MET A 151 -25.08 -3.09 5.67
CA MET A 151 -25.89 -4.24 5.27
C MET A 151 -25.39 -5.52 5.95
N LEU A 152 -26.31 -6.46 6.16
CA LEU A 152 -26.02 -7.79 6.67
C LEU A 152 -25.85 -8.78 5.51
N LEU A 153 -25.14 -9.86 5.74
CA LEU A 153 -24.99 -10.95 4.78
C LEU A 153 -25.88 -12.12 5.16
N SER A 154 -26.70 -12.58 4.21
CA SER A 154 -27.46 -13.81 4.35
C SER A 154 -26.53 -15.02 4.50
N GLY A 155 -26.79 -15.86 5.48
CA GLY A 155 -26.06 -17.11 5.66
C GLY A 155 -26.29 -18.14 4.54
N ASP A 156 -27.40 -18.03 3.83
CA ASP A 156 -27.84 -19.04 2.85
C ASP A 156 -27.16 -18.84 1.48
N ASN A 157 -27.10 -17.59 1.01
CA ASN A 157 -26.63 -17.26 -0.34
C ASN A 157 -25.60 -16.12 -0.39
N GLY A 158 -25.17 -15.56 0.78
CA GLY A 158 -24.21 -14.46 0.86
C GLY A 158 -24.74 -13.11 0.40
N TRP A 159 -26.05 -12.98 0.11
CA TRP A 159 -26.66 -11.76 -0.36
C TRP A 159 -26.91 -10.75 0.74
N VAL A 160 -27.06 -9.50 0.37
CA VAL A 160 -27.25 -8.41 1.33
C VAL A 160 -28.68 -8.35 1.84
N GLU A 161 -28.81 -8.09 3.15
CA GLU A 161 -30.07 -7.90 3.86
C GLU A 161 -30.03 -6.66 4.75
N VAL A 162 -31.19 -6.07 4.99
CA VAL A 162 -31.32 -4.84 5.80
C VAL A 162 -31.26 -5.16 7.29
N ARG A 163 -30.70 -4.26 8.07
CA ARG A 163 -30.69 -4.34 9.53
C ARG A 163 -32.05 -3.96 10.13
N GLU A 164 -32.28 -4.46 11.35
CA GLU A 164 -33.38 -3.97 12.18
C GLU A 164 -33.16 -2.46 12.47
N PRO A 165 -34.15 -1.60 12.23
CA PRO A 165 -34.03 -0.17 12.44
C PRO A 165 -33.83 0.19 13.92
N ASP A 166 -33.28 1.38 14.18
CA ASP A 166 -33.10 1.97 15.51
C ASP A 166 -32.13 1.18 16.42
N THR A 167 -31.27 0.32 15.84
CA THR A 167 -30.23 -0.41 16.58
C THR A 167 -28.88 0.32 16.51
N VAL A 168 -28.10 0.20 17.57
CA VAL A 168 -26.71 0.65 17.63
C VAL A 168 -25.81 -0.59 17.69
N ASP A 169 -24.77 -0.59 16.86
CA ASP A 169 -23.78 -1.68 16.77
C ASP A 169 -22.39 -1.07 16.57
N TYR A 170 -21.69 -0.82 17.67
CA TYR A 170 -20.38 -0.19 17.69
C TYR A 170 -19.31 -1.18 18.16
N TYR A 171 -18.13 -1.04 17.59
CA TYR A 171 -16.93 -1.69 18.10
C TYR A 171 -16.02 -0.62 18.69
N PHE A 172 -15.64 -0.81 19.95
CA PHE A 172 -14.72 0.06 20.67
C PHE A 172 -13.31 -0.53 20.68
N TRP A 173 -12.36 0.17 20.09
CA TRP A 173 -10.93 -0.13 20.10
C TRP A 173 -10.25 0.62 21.23
N GLY A 174 -9.84 -0.06 22.29
CA GLY A 174 -9.13 0.54 23.42
C GLY A 174 -7.70 0.01 23.54
N TYR A 175 -6.94 0.14 22.47
CA TYR A 175 -5.57 -0.41 22.39
C TYR A 175 -4.51 0.52 22.95
N GLY A 176 -4.85 1.77 23.30
CA GLY A 176 -3.85 2.74 23.72
C GLY A 176 -2.83 2.99 22.60
N PHE A 177 -1.57 2.86 22.93
CA PHE A 177 -0.47 3.04 21.97
C PHE A 177 -0.06 1.76 21.23
N ARG A 178 -0.83 0.68 21.31
CA ARG A 178 -0.58 -0.58 20.61
C ARG A 178 -1.25 -0.59 19.23
N TYR A 179 -0.86 0.36 18.38
CA TYR A 179 -1.50 0.60 17.09
C TYR A 179 -1.48 -0.61 16.15
N LEU A 180 -0.35 -1.32 16.08
CA LEU A 180 -0.25 -2.50 15.22
C LEU A 180 -1.18 -3.63 15.70
N ASP A 181 -1.36 -3.79 17.02
CA ASP A 181 -2.31 -4.78 17.57
C ASP A 181 -3.75 -4.39 17.20
N ALA A 182 -4.09 -3.10 17.23
CA ALA A 182 -5.39 -2.61 16.80
C ALA A 182 -5.67 -2.96 15.33
N VAL A 183 -4.70 -2.75 14.45
CA VAL A 183 -4.82 -3.09 13.02
C VAL A 183 -4.88 -4.61 12.82
N LYS A 184 -4.09 -5.40 13.56
CA LYS A 184 -4.15 -6.87 13.49
C LYS A 184 -5.54 -7.39 13.91
N ASP A 185 -6.13 -6.82 14.96
CA ASP A 185 -7.47 -7.23 15.38
C ASP A 185 -8.57 -6.68 14.45
N LEU A 186 -8.34 -5.57 13.76
CA LEU A 186 -9.20 -5.15 12.65
C LEU A 186 -9.22 -6.21 11.54
N TYR A 187 -8.06 -6.70 11.12
CA TYR A 187 -7.98 -7.78 10.12
C TYR A 187 -8.64 -9.09 10.61
N ARG A 188 -8.46 -9.45 11.88
CA ARG A 188 -9.13 -10.64 12.45
C ARG A 188 -10.64 -10.50 12.46
N LEU A 189 -11.15 -9.31 12.77
CA LEU A 189 -12.58 -9.02 12.83
C LEU A 189 -13.22 -8.93 11.44
N THR A 190 -12.54 -8.28 10.52
CA THR A 190 -13.09 -7.95 9.20
C THR A 190 -12.68 -8.96 8.12
N GLY A 191 -11.72 -9.81 8.38
CA GLY A 191 -11.11 -10.78 7.47
C GLY A 191 -9.66 -10.42 7.15
N ALA A 192 -8.79 -11.42 7.04
CA ALA A 192 -7.40 -11.21 6.68
C ALA A 192 -7.25 -10.61 5.26
N PRO A 193 -6.25 -9.76 5.00
CA PRO A 193 -5.93 -9.32 3.65
C PRO A 193 -5.62 -10.54 2.78
N PRO A 194 -6.17 -10.64 1.57
CA PRO A 194 -5.79 -11.70 0.65
C PRO A 194 -4.30 -11.59 0.26
N MET A 195 -3.66 -12.71 -0.02
CA MET A 195 -2.34 -12.70 -0.61
C MET A 195 -2.44 -12.27 -2.08
N LEU A 196 -1.77 -11.19 -2.46
CA LEU A 196 -1.77 -10.71 -3.83
C LEU A 196 -0.99 -11.65 -4.76
N PRO A 197 -1.38 -11.77 -6.03
CA PRO A 197 -0.55 -12.40 -7.03
C PRO A 197 0.76 -11.62 -7.24
N ALA A 198 1.82 -12.31 -7.59
CA ALA A 198 3.16 -11.75 -7.77
C ALA A 198 3.18 -10.58 -8.75
N TYR A 199 2.46 -10.70 -9.86
CA TYR A 199 2.43 -9.67 -10.90
C TYR A 199 1.88 -8.32 -10.41
N ALA A 200 1.05 -8.31 -9.36
CA ALA A 200 0.53 -7.06 -8.79
C ALA A 200 1.63 -6.17 -8.19
N LEU A 201 2.77 -6.76 -7.80
CA LEU A 201 3.84 -6.06 -7.06
C LEU A 201 4.95 -5.47 -7.93
N GLY A 202 4.94 -5.72 -9.24
CA GLY A 202 5.81 -5.05 -10.22
C GLY A 202 5.34 -3.66 -10.61
N ASN A 203 5.79 -3.21 -11.76
CA ASN A 203 5.34 -1.94 -12.35
C ASN A 203 4.09 -2.18 -13.19
N TRP A 204 3.15 -1.25 -13.14
CA TRP A 204 1.97 -1.24 -13.98
C TRP A 204 2.08 -0.09 -14.98
N TRP A 205 1.80 -0.37 -16.25
CA TRP A 205 1.54 0.64 -17.24
C TRP A 205 0.04 0.89 -17.34
N SER A 206 -0.35 2.16 -17.25
CA SER A 206 -1.73 2.61 -17.34
C SER A 206 -1.75 4.02 -17.93
N ARG A 207 -2.65 4.27 -18.87
CA ARG A 207 -2.89 5.61 -19.39
C ARG A 207 -4.29 5.68 -19.98
N TYR A 208 -5.06 6.68 -19.60
CA TYR A 208 -6.28 7.05 -20.34
C TYR A 208 -5.85 7.65 -21.68
N HIS A 209 -5.86 6.85 -22.72
CA HIS A 209 -5.45 7.24 -24.07
C HIS A 209 -6.08 6.29 -25.07
N LYS A 210 -6.57 6.87 -26.18
CA LYS A 210 -7.22 6.15 -27.25
C LYS A 210 -6.21 5.45 -28.16
N TYR A 211 -5.56 4.40 -27.63
CA TYR A 211 -4.62 3.59 -28.37
C TYR A 211 -5.29 2.76 -29.46
N THR A 212 -4.64 2.65 -30.61
CA THR A 212 -4.87 1.51 -31.50
C THR A 212 -4.11 0.30 -30.99
N GLN A 213 -4.52 -0.88 -31.43
CA GLN A 213 -3.81 -2.15 -31.14
C GLN A 213 -2.32 -2.06 -31.52
N GLU A 214 -2.01 -1.51 -32.68
CA GLU A 214 -0.65 -1.35 -33.19
C GLU A 214 0.18 -0.40 -32.32
N GLU A 215 -0.34 0.79 -32.02
CA GLU A 215 0.34 1.77 -31.15
C GLU A 215 0.63 1.20 -29.76
N TYR A 216 -0.30 0.42 -29.19
CA TYR A 216 -0.08 -0.19 -27.90
C TYR A 216 0.99 -1.29 -27.96
N GLN A 217 0.99 -2.09 -29.02
CA GLN A 217 2.03 -3.10 -29.22
C GLN A 217 3.40 -2.48 -29.43
N GLU A 218 3.52 -1.41 -30.20
CA GLU A 218 4.76 -0.64 -30.36
C GLU A 218 5.25 -0.05 -29.04
N LEU A 219 4.34 0.47 -28.22
CA LEU A 219 4.65 0.98 -26.88
C LEU A 219 5.28 -0.11 -25.99
N ILE A 220 4.66 -1.30 -25.94
CA ILE A 220 5.17 -2.42 -25.12
C ILE A 220 6.53 -2.91 -25.66
N GLN A 221 6.70 -3.00 -26.99
CA GLN A 221 7.99 -3.33 -27.57
C GLN A 221 9.08 -2.32 -27.19
N ARG A 222 8.76 -1.03 -27.21
CA ARG A 222 9.72 0.00 -26.83
C ARG A 222 10.11 -0.09 -25.35
N PHE A 223 9.17 -0.39 -24.44
CA PHE A 223 9.54 -0.64 -23.04
C PHE A 223 10.52 -1.80 -22.92
N GLU A 224 10.33 -2.88 -23.66
CA GLU A 224 11.23 -4.03 -23.67
C GLU A 224 12.62 -3.65 -24.24
N GLU A 225 12.68 -2.96 -25.39
CA GLU A 225 13.92 -2.49 -26.02
C GLU A 225 14.72 -1.56 -25.10
N GLU A 226 14.02 -0.74 -24.30
CA GLU A 226 14.60 0.21 -23.36
C GLU A 226 14.90 -0.43 -21.99
N ASP A 227 14.71 -1.75 -21.85
CA ASP A 227 14.89 -2.53 -20.62
C ASP A 227 14.11 -1.95 -19.43
N ILE A 228 12.85 -1.57 -19.66
CA ILE A 228 11.94 -1.06 -18.64
C ILE A 228 10.91 -2.12 -18.33
N PRO A 229 10.98 -2.78 -17.16
CA PRO A 229 10.08 -3.88 -16.84
C PRO A 229 8.71 -3.40 -16.39
N PHE A 230 7.67 -4.05 -16.90
CA PHE A 230 6.29 -3.98 -16.42
C PHE A 230 5.75 -5.41 -16.21
N SER A 231 4.78 -5.55 -15.34
CA SER A 231 4.08 -6.81 -15.05
C SER A 231 2.58 -6.73 -15.33
N VAL A 232 2.03 -5.52 -15.37
CA VAL A 232 0.61 -5.28 -15.65
C VAL A 232 0.45 -4.24 -16.74
N SER A 233 -0.44 -4.53 -17.68
CA SER A 233 -0.93 -3.67 -18.73
C SER A 233 -2.39 -3.32 -18.45
N VAL A 234 -2.66 -2.05 -18.16
CA VAL A 234 -4.02 -1.54 -18.00
C VAL A 234 -4.45 -0.85 -19.29
N VAL A 235 -5.54 -1.34 -19.90
CA VAL A 235 -6.18 -0.66 -21.02
C VAL A 235 -7.39 0.09 -20.47
N ASP A 236 -7.33 1.41 -20.56
CA ASP A 236 -8.36 2.31 -20.06
C ASP A 236 -9.60 2.30 -20.97
N MET A 237 -10.62 3.06 -20.65
CA MET A 237 -11.97 2.96 -21.17
C MET A 237 -12.09 2.89 -22.69
N ASP A 238 -11.12 3.34 -23.47
CA ASP A 238 -11.15 3.25 -24.96
C ASP A 238 -10.97 1.82 -25.51
N TRP A 239 -10.76 0.79 -24.63
CA TRP A 239 -10.84 -0.60 -25.06
C TRP A 239 -12.25 -0.94 -25.58
N HIS A 240 -13.29 -0.31 -25.04
CA HIS A 240 -14.67 -0.48 -25.48
C HIS A 240 -15.13 0.66 -26.41
N ILE A 241 -16.32 0.53 -26.95
CA ILE A 241 -16.93 1.53 -27.85
C ILE A 241 -17.27 2.78 -27.02
N VAL A 242 -16.55 3.88 -27.24
CA VAL A 242 -16.79 5.20 -26.62
C VAL A 242 -17.45 6.18 -27.59
N ASP A 243 -17.21 6.03 -28.90
CA ASP A 243 -17.79 6.85 -29.95
C ASP A 243 -19.08 6.18 -30.45
N ILE A 244 -20.20 6.41 -29.76
CA ILE A 244 -21.49 5.82 -30.10
C ILE A 244 -22.08 6.55 -31.32
N PRO A 245 -22.46 5.85 -32.41
CA PRO A 245 -23.11 6.44 -33.57
C PRO A 245 -24.38 7.23 -33.18
N GLU A 246 -24.60 8.40 -33.79
CA GLU A 246 -25.67 9.31 -33.40
C GLU A 246 -27.05 8.66 -33.44
N GLU A 247 -27.30 7.75 -34.41
CA GLU A 247 -28.54 6.98 -34.53
C GLU A 247 -28.78 5.95 -33.41
N LEU A 248 -27.71 5.60 -32.68
CA LEU A 248 -27.73 4.67 -31.54
C LEU A 248 -27.71 5.40 -30.19
N GLN A 249 -27.49 6.70 -30.19
CA GLN A 249 -27.53 7.48 -28.96
C GLN A 249 -28.95 7.64 -28.44
N GLU A 250 -29.12 7.63 -27.13
CA GLU A 250 -30.41 7.82 -26.48
C GLU A 250 -30.73 9.31 -26.38
N LYS A 251 -31.79 9.75 -27.09
CA LYS A 251 -32.16 11.18 -27.14
C LYS A 251 -32.74 11.71 -25.83
N ASP A 252 -33.33 10.82 -25.04
CA ASP A 252 -34.06 11.14 -23.81
C ASP A 252 -33.28 10.81 -22.52
N ALA A 253 -31.99 10.41 -22.65
CA ALA A 253 -31.16 10.18 -21.46
C ALA A 253 -30.98 11.49 -20.69
N PRO A 254 -31.16 11.49 -19.36
CA PRO A 254 -30.95 12.69 -18.55
C PRO A 254 -29.53 13.22 -18.78
N GLN A 255 -29.43 14.41 -19.33
CA GLN A 255 -28.16 15.10 -19.52
C GLN A 255 -27.76 15.79 -18.20
N ASN A 256 -27.47 15.03 -17.19
CA ASN A 256 -26.97 15.55 -15.92
C ASN A 256 -25.47 15.77 -16.00
N GLY A 257 -25.05 16.89 -16.62
CA GLY A 257 -23.68 17.37 -16.59
C GLY A 257 -22.66 16.41 -17.18
N PHE A 258 -21.61 16.14 -16.47
CA PHE A 258 -20.42 15.41 -16.90
C PHE A 258 -20.70 13.93 -17.32
N TYR A 259 -21.76 13.33 -16.81
CA TYR A 259 -22.10 11.93 -17.00
C TYR A 259 -23.34 11.75 -17.91
N ASN A 260 -23.22 12.18 -19.15
CA ASN A 260 -24.21 11.80 -20.15
C ASN A 260 -24.11 10.27 -20.37
N LEU A 261 -25.14 9.53 -19.95
CA LEU A 261 -25.21 8.07 -20.06
C LEU A 261 -25.07 7.54 -21.47
N SER A 262 -25.38 8.37 -22.49
CA SER A 262 -25.24 8.03 -23.90
C SER A 262 -23.87 8.30 -24.50
N ASN A 263 -22.91 8.80 -23.74
CA ASN A 263 -21.61 9.27 -24.28
C ASN A 263 -20.47 8.24 -24.26
N GLY A 264 -20.79 6.96 -23.98
CA GLY A 264 -19.81 5.89 -24.06
C GLY A 264 -18.88 5.74 -22.84
N TRP A 265 -19.20 6.30 -21.69
CA TRP A 265 -18.46 6.04 -20.46
C TRP A 265 -18.60 4.59 -19.99
N THR A 266 -19.79 4.03 -20.07
CA THR A 266 -20.04 2.62 -19.86
C THR A 266 -19.92 1.86 -21.17
N GLY A 267 -19.21 0.74 -21.19
CA GLY A 267 -19.11 -0.14 -22.32
C GLY A 267 -18.58 -1.52 -21.97
N TYR A 268 -19.06 -2.53 -22.71
CA TYR A 268 -18.69 -3.93 -22.56
C TYR A 268 -18.30 -4.58 -23.89
N SER A 269 -18.16 -3.81 -24.95
CA SER A 269 -17.88 -4.33 -26.29
C SER A 269 -16.56 -3.76 -26.81
N TRP A 270 -15.62 -4.65 -27.15
CA TRP A 270 -14.36 -4.24 -27.73
C TRP A 270 -14.54 -3.30 -28.91
N ASN A 271 -13.83 -2.19 -28.90
CA ASN A 271 -13.76 -1.27 -30.02
C ASN A 271 -12.94 -1.88 -31.16
N LYS A 272 -13.64 -2.54 -32.10
CA LYS A 272 -13.00 -3.26 -33.22
C LYS A 272 -12.32 -2.31 -34.23
N THR A 273 -12.59 -1.02 -34.16
CA THR A 273 -11.85 -0.01 -34.94
C THR A 273 -10.45 0.20 -34.36
N LEU A 274 -10.33 0.25 -33.06
CA LEU A 274 -9.05 0.42 -32.36
C LEU A 274 -8.33 -0.93 -32.19
N PHE A 275 -9.05 -1.97 -31.82
CA PHE A 275 -8.52 -3.32 -31.58
C PHE A 275 -9.20 -4.34 -32.51
N PRO A 276 -8.82 -4.38 -33.78
CA PRO A 276 -9.48 -5.25 -34.79
C PRO A 276 -9.37 -6.74 -34.43
N ASP A 277 -8.31 -7.17 -33.80
CA ASP A 277 -8.12 -8.52 -33.27
C ASP A 277 -7.68 -8.48 -31.80
N TYR A 278 -8.63 -8.16 -30.91
CA TYR A 278 -8.33 -8.06 -29.47
C TYR A 278 -7.83 -9.38 -28.87
N LYS A 279 -8.18 -10.54 -29.44
CA LYS A 279 -7.69 -11.83 -28.94
C LYS A 279 -6.19 -12.01 -29.24
N ALA A 280 -5.77 -11.64 -30.45
CA ALA A 280 -4.34 -11.61 -30.78
C ALA A 280 -3.59 -10.57 -29.93
N PHE A 281 -4.21 -9.42 -29.64
CA PHE A 281 -3.65 -8.40 -28.75
C PHE A 281 -3.45 -8.91 -27.32
N LEU A 282 -4.48 -9.51 -26.72
CA LEU A 282 -4.38 -10.10 -25.37
C LEU A 282 -3.32 -11.21 -25.31
N LYS A 283 -3.26 -12.05 -26.37
CA LYS A 283 -2.20 -13.05 -26.48
C LYS A 283 -0.82 -12.41 -26.56
N PHE A 284 -0.65 -11.34 -27.34
CA PHE A 284 0.61 -10.60 -27.42
C PHE A 284 1.05 -10.10 -26.03
N LEU A 285 0.16 -9.46 -25.26
CA LEU A 285 0.47 -9.02 -23.92
C LEU A 285 0.91 -10.15 -23.01
N LYS A 286 0.21 -11.29 -23.09
CA LYS A 286 0.55 -12.49 -22.32
C LYS A 286 1.91 -13.08 -22.72
N ASP A 287 2.23 -13.12 -24.02
CA ASP A 287 3.52 -13.57 -24.51
C ASP A 287 4.69 -12.67 -24.07
N LYS A 288 4.37 -11.40 -23.68
CA LYS A 288 5.28 -10.42 -23.05
C LYS A 288 5.28 -10.48 -21.52
N HIS A 289 4.69 -11.49 -20.91
CA HIS A 289 4.55 -11.66 -19.46
C HIS A 289 3.77 -10.52 -18.78
N LEU A 290 2.86 -9.87 -19.50
CA LEU A 290 2.00 -8.83 -18.97
C LEU A 290 0.62 -9.39 -18.63
N HIS A 291 0.16 -9.07 -17.43
CA HIS A 291 -1.23 -9.32 -17.00
C HIS A 291 -2.11 -8.14 -17.39
N THR A 292 -3.27 -8.42 -17.94
CA THR A 292 -4.14 -7.40 -18.53
C THR A 292 -5.32 -7.06 -17.63
N SER A 293 -5.50 -5.75 -17.40
CA SER A 293 -6.69 -5.18 -16.76
C SER A 293 -7.43 -4.24 -17.72
N LEU A 294 -8.75 -4.30 -17.69
CA LEU A 294 -9.63 -3.40 -18.45
C LEU A 294 -10.42 -2.52 -17.48
N ASN A 295 -10.52 -1.24 -17.82
CA ASN A 295 -11.31 -0.24 -17.07
C ASN A 295 -12.81 -0.45 -17.27
N LEU A 296 -13.61 -0.24 -16.24
CA LEU A 296 -15.07 -0.37 -16.23
C LEU A 296 -15.74 0.81 -15.52
N HIS A 297 -16.81 1.32 -16.12
CA HIS A 297 -17.78 2.26 -15.54
C HIS A 297 -19.18 1.67 -15.70
N PRO A 298 -19.68 0.80 -14.84
CA PRO A 298 -20.85 -0.03 -15.12
C PRO A 298 -22.19 0.69 -14.96
N HIS A 299 -22.22 1.92 -14.43
CA HIS A 299 -23.41 2.61 -13.96
C HIS A 299 -24.51 2.80 -15.01
N ALA A 300 -24.16 2.93 -16.29
CA ALA A 300 -25.16 3.12 -17.37
C ALA A 300 -25.79 1.80 -17.84
N GLY A 301 -25.36 0.66 -17.30
CA GLY A 301 -25.87 -0.65 -17.71
C GLY A 301 -25.45 -1.05 -19.12
N VAL A 302 -26.25 -1.85 -19.82
CA VAL A 302 -25.94 -2.36 -21.18
C VAL A 302 -26.86 -1.75 -22.22
N ARG A 303 -26.27 -1.19 -23.27
CA ARG A 303 -26.96 -0.41 -24.26
C ARG A 303 -27.03 -1.16 -25.60
N ARG A 304 -28.01 -0.77 -26.46
CA ARG A 304 -28.29 -1.46 -27.72
C ARG A 304 -27.14 -1.51 -28.75
N HIS A 305 -26.12 -0.68 -28.60
CA HIS A 305 -24.93 -0.72 -29.46
C HIS A 305 -23.89 -1.78 -29.01
N GLU A 306 -24.09 -2.39 -27.85
CA GLU A 306 -23.19 -3.37 -27.28
C GLU A 306 -23.34 -4.76 -27.93
N ASP A 307 -22.25 -5.43 -28.21
CA ASP A 307 -22.24 -6.79 -28.77
C ASP A 307 -23.06 -7.79 -27.91
N MET A 308 -23.10 -7.56 -26.59
CA MET A 308 -23.78 -8.44 -25.62
C MET A 308 -25.19 -8.00 -25.29
N TYR A 309 -25.68 -6.89 -25.86
CA TYR A 309 -26.98 -6.31 -25.52
C TYR A 309 -28.13 -7.30 -25.67
N GLU A 310 -28.27 -7.95 -26.86
CA GLU A 310 -29.37 -8.89 -27.11
C GLU A 310 -29.46 -10.02 -26.07
N LYS A 311 -28.29 -10.60 -25.75
CA LYS A 311 -28.22 -11.68 -24.77
C LYS A 311 -28.56 -11.19 -23.36
N MET A 312 -28.05 -10.00 -22.97
CA MET A 312 -28.32 -9.43 -21.66
C MET A 312 -29.77 -8.98 -21.52
N ALA A 313 -30.36 -8.32 -22.52
CA ALA A 313 -31.75 -7.90 -22.55
C ALA A 313 -32.71 -9.09 -22.37
N ARG A 314 -32.51 -10.16 -23.14
CA ARG A 314 -33.32 -11.39 -23.01
C ARG A 314 -33.20 -12.01 -21.62
N SER A 315 -32.01 -11.99 -21.00
CA SER A 315 -31.83 -12.54 -19.64
C SER A 315 -32.56 -11.74 -18.56
N CYS A 316 -32.86 -10.46 -18.84
CA CYS A 316 -33.61 -9.55 -17.99
C CYS A 316 -35.08 -9.43 -18.36
N GLY A 317 -35.56 -10.24 -19.32
CA GLY A 317 -36.97 -10.21 -19.79
C GLY A 317 -37.31 -9.02 -20.69
N ILE A 318 -36.32 -8.29 -21.19
CA ILE A 318 -36.47 -7.17 -22.10
C ILE A 318 -36.46 -7.71 -23.55
N ASP A 319 -37.38 -7.23 -24.38
CA ASP A 319 -37.38 -7.51 -25.79
C ASP A 319 -36.25 -6.71 -26.49
N PRO A 320 -35.24 -7.35 -27.07
CA PRO A 320 -34.12 -6.62 -27.68
C PRO A 320 -34.53 -5.68 -28.81
N GLU A 321 -35.64 -6.00 -29.53
CA GLU A 321 -36.16 -5.15 -30.60
C GLU A 321 -36.70 -3.81 -30.08
N SER A 322 -37.06 -3.74 -28.80
CA SER A 322 -37.50 -2.47 -28.19
C SER A 322 -36.36 -1.44 -28.11
N GLY A 323 -35.09 -1.88 -28.06
CA GLY A 323 -33.94 -1.02 -27.82
C GLY A 323 -33.88 -0.44 -26.38
N GLU A 324 -34.73 -0.94 -25.48
CA GLU A 324 -34.74 -0.51 -24.08
C GLU A 324 -33.39 -0.87 -23.41
N PRO A 325 -32.72 0.08 -22.70
CA PRO A 325 -31.47 -0.22 -22.05
C PRO A 325 -31.63 -1.20 -20.91
N VAL A 326 -30.68 -2.11 -20.77
CA VAL A 326 -30.59 -3.00 -19.59
C VAL A 326 -29.93 -2.23 -18.45
N ARG A 327 -30.70 -1.89 -17.44
CA ARG A 327 -30.21 -1.16 -16.27
C ARG A 327 -29.32 -2.03 -15.40
N LEU A 328 -28.34 -1.44 -14.75
CA LEU A 328 -27.49 -2.13 -13.77
C LEU A 328 -28.30 -2.41 -12.49
N ASP A 329 -28.69 -3.65 -12.25
CA ASP A 329 -29.43 -4.08 -11.05
C ASP A 329 -28.55 -4.91 -10.10
N ILE A 330 -27.75 -4.24 -9.30
CA ILE A 330 -26.84 -4.87 -8.31
C ILE A 330 -27.56 -5.55 -7.16
N LEU A 331 -28.87 -5.30 -6.98
CA LEU A 331 -29.68 -5.91 -5.93
C LEU A 331 -30.31 -7.24 -6.37
N SER A 332 -30.30 -7.53 -7.67
CA SER A 332 -30.78 -8.80 -8.21
C SER A 332 -29.65 -9.83 -8.32
N PRO A 333 -29.67 -10.92 -7.56
CA PRO A 333 -28.69 -12.00 -7.70
C PRO A 333 -28.66 -12.58 -9.13
N GLU A 334 -29.80 -12.73 -9.77
CA GLU A 334 -29.93 -13.25 -11.12
C GLU A 334 -29.31 -12.31 -12.15
N PHE A 335 -29.50 -11.01 -11.97
CA PHE A 335 -28.85 -10.00 -12.80
C PHE A 335 -27.33 -10.10 -12.66
N MET A 336 -26.81 -10.13 -11.44
CA MET A 336 -25.37 -10.17 -11.20
C MET A 336 -24.72 -11.47 -11.70
N GLU A 337 -25.40 -12.61 -11.64
CA GLU A 337 -24.93 -13.84 -12.31
C GLU A 337 -24.78 -13.61 -13.83
N ASN A 338 -25.80 -13.02 -14.47
CA ASN A 338 -25.76 -12.74 -15.90
C ASN A 338 -24.75 -11.64 -16.25
N TYR A 339 -24.54 -10.65 -15.38
CA TYR A 339 -23.52 -9.62 -15.51
C TYR A 339 -22.12 -10.23 -15.65
N PHE A 340 -21.76 -11.21 -14.80
CA PHE A 340 -20.49 -11.91 -14.93
C PHE A 340 -20.46 -12.86 -16.12
N ASP A 341 -21.48 -13.73 -16.25
CA ASP A 341 -21.49 -14.79 -17.26
C ASP A 341 -21.52 -14.23 -18.70
N ILE A 342 -22.13 -13.07 -18.91
CA ILE A 342 -22.36 -12.50 -20.24
C ILE A 342 -21.33 -11.43 -20.56
N LEU A 343 -21.02 -10.55 -19.59
CA LEU A 343 -20.23 -9.34 -19.85
C LEU A 343 -18.74 -9.49 -19.51
N HIS A 344 -18.36 -10.42 -18.61
CA HIS A 344 -17.00 -10.52 -18.11
C HIS A 344 -16.29 -11.82 -18.50
N HIS A 345 -16.90 -12.98 -18.22
CA HIS A 345 -16.25 -14.27 -18.45
C HIS A 345 -15.76 -14.50 -19.88
N PRO A 346 -16.48 -14.09 -20.94
CA PRO A 346 -15.96 -14.26 -22.31
C PRO A 346 -14.63 -13.52 -22.57
N TYR A 347 -14.41 -12.40 -21.89
CA TYR A 347 -13.17 -11.64 -22.03
C TYR A 347 -12.05 -12.19 -21.14
N GLU A 348 -12.40 -12.69 -19.96
CA GLU A 348 -11.46 -13.42 -19.10
C GLU A 348 -10.95 -14.70 -19.77
N GLU A 349 -11.84 -15.44 -20.45
CA GLU A 349 -11.46 -16.59 -21.27
C GLU A 349 -10.58 -16.20 -22.47
N ALA A 350 -10.75 -14.99 -22.99
CA ALA A 350 -9.93 -14.45 -24.07
C ALA A 350 -8.55 -13.96 -23.60
N GLY A 351 -8.34 -13.75 -22.28
CA GLY A 351 -7.05 -13.39 -21.71
C GLY A 351 -7.03 -12.16 -20.81
N VAL A 352 -8.16 -11.59 -20.43
CA VAL A 352 -8.22 -10.54 -19.40
C VAL A 352 -8.01 -11.19 -18.04
N ASP A 353 -7.05 -10.67 -17.25
CA ASP A 353 -6.69 -11.26 -15.97
C ASP A 353 -7.53 -10.74 -14.81
N PHE A 354 -7.83 -9.43 -14.80
CA PHE A 354 -8.65 -8.80 -13.78
C PHE A 354 -9.28 -7.50 -14.31
N TRP A 355 -10.18 -6.89 -13.52
CA TRP A 355 -10.94 -5.73 -13.91
C TRP A 355 -10.58 -4.52 -13.06
N TRP A 356 -10.64 -3.30 -13.65
CA TRP A 356 -10.54 -2.03 -12.95
C TRP A 356 -11.91 -1.36 -12.90
N MET A 357 -12.51 -1.35 -11.71
CA MET A 357 -13.77 -0.66 -11.46
C MET A 357 -13.48 0.80 -11.11
N ASP A 358 -13.61 1.66 -12.09
CA ASP A 358 -13.47 3.10 -11.93
C ASP A 358 -14.85 3.74 -11.74
N TRP A 359 -15.46 3.41 -10.58
CA TRP A 359 -16.77 3.94 -10.25
C TRP A 359 -16.67 5.39 -9.82
N GLN A 360 -17.41 6.30 -10.49
CA GLN A 360 -17.41 7.72 -10.18
C GLN A 360 -18.16 8.02 -8.88
N GLN A 361 -17.51 8.76 -8.00
CA GLN A 361 -18.08 9.16 -6.73
C GLN A 361 -19.29 10.09 -6.94
N GLY A 362 -20.36 9.89 -6.18
CA GLY A 362 -21.55 10.70 -6.25
C GLY A 362 -22.51 10.42 -7.40
N THR A 363 -22.17 9.52 -8.33
CA THR A 363 -23.14 8.91 -9.21
C THR A 363 -23.99 7.94 -8.41
N SER A 364 -24.96 8.49 -7.71
CA SER A 364 -26.04 7.66 -7.18
C SER A 364 -26.70 6.94 -8.35
N TYR A 365 -27.24 5.78 -8.08
CA TYR A 365 -28.18 5.16 -9.01
C TYR A 365 -29.39 6.07 -9.15
N TRP A 366 -29.32 7.08 -10.04
CA TRP A 366 -30.38 8.05 -10.24
C TRP A 366 -31.73 7.39 -10.54
N TRP A 367 -31.71 6.23 -11.24
CA TRP A 367 -32.93 5.45 -11.49
C TRP A 367 -33.47 4.77 -10.21
N ILE A 368 -32.63 4.39 -9.25
CA ILE A 368 -33.10 3.92 -7.94
C ILE A 368 -33.81 5.03 -7.20
N HIS A 369 -33.28 6.25 -7.25
CA HIS A 369 -33.91 7.42 -6.63
C HIS A 369 -35.18 7.87 -7.39
N GLU A 370 -35.26 7.73 -8.72
CA GLU A 370 -36.46 8.04 -9.48
C GLU A 370 -37.59 7.02 -9.28
N GLU A 371 -37.29 5.74 -9.23
CA GLU A 371 -38.26 4.69 -8.95
C GLU A 371 -38.79 4.73 -7.52
N ASN A 372 -38.06 5.29 -6.58
CA ASN A 372 -38.41 5.39 -5.16
C ASN A 372 -39.18 6.65 -4.80
N LYS A 373 -39.54 7.51 -5.71
CA LYS A 373 -40.43 8.68 -5.44
C LYS A 373 -41.78 8.26 -4.85
N ASP A 374 -42.18 7.01 -4.97
CA ASP A 374 -43.41 6.43 -4.46
C ASP A 374 -43.27 5.72 -3.10
N GLY A 375 -42.14 5.81 -2.41
CA GLY A 375 -42.07 5.70 -0.92
C GLY A 375 -41.91 4.33 -0.32
N ASN A 376 -41.74 3.24 -1.06
CA ASN A 376 -41.72 1.89 -0.46
C ASN A 376 -40.35 1.16 -0.42
N MET A 377 -39.26 1.71 -0.97
CA MET A 377 -37.94 1.02 -0.96
C MET A 377 -36.77 1.94 -0.61
N GLN A 378 -37.02 3.16 -0.19
CA GLN A 378 -35.99 4.18 0.06
C GLN A 378 -35.03 3.76 1.18
N ASP A 379 -35.53 3.22 2.27
CA ASP A 379 -34.74 2.96 3.49
C ASP A 379 -33.78 1.77 3.31
N GLU A 380 -34.14 0.78 2.51
CA GLU A 380 -33.35 -0.42 2.34
C GLU A 380 -32.14 -0.22 1.42
N ARG A 381 -32.27 0.65 0.43
CA ARG A 381 -31.24 0.88 -0.60
C ARG A 381 -30.29 2.01 -0.27
N GLU A 382 -30.67 2.94 0.61
CA GLU A 382 -29.80 4.04 1.06
C GLU A 382 -28.57 3.55 1.84
N ALA A 383 -28.68 2.41 2.51
CA ALA A 383 -27.57 1.81 3.27
C ALA A 383 -26.55 1.09 2.37
N LEU A 384 -26.92 0.74 1.14
CA LEU A 384 -26.05 0.02 0.23
C LEU A 384 -25.10 0.99 -0.50
N ASP A 385 -23.80 0.81 -0.31
CA ASP A 385 -22.79 1.43 -1.16
C ASP A 385 -22.62 0.57 -2.43
N PRO A 386 -22.98 1.10 -3.62
CA PRO A 386 -22.85 0.35 -4.87
C PRO A 386 -21.43 -0.11 -5.17
N LEU A 387 -20.46 0.72 -4.84
CA LEU A 387 -19.06 0.41 -5.04
C LEU A 387 -18.62 -0.77 -4.15
N TRP A 388 -19.07 -0.78 -2.90
CA TRP A 388 -18.83 -1.91 -2.02
C TRP A 388 -19.44 -3.19 -2.58
N MET A 389 -20.68 -3.14 -3.05
CA MET A 389 -21.37 -4.32 -3.57
C MET A 389 -20.67 -4.89 -4.81
N LEU A 390 -20.24 -4.04 -5.74
CA LEU A 390 -19.49 -4.47 -6.92
C LEU A 390 -18.12 -5.06 -6.52
N ASN A 391 -17.39 -4.43 -5.60
CA ASN A 391 -16.13 -4.97 -5.09
C ASN A 391 -16.33 -6.37 -4.48
N HIS A 392 -17.36 -6.51 -3.65
CA HIS A 392 -17.70 -7.76 -2.97
C HIS A 392 -18.03 -8.88 -3.98
N LEU A 393 -18.87 -8.58 -4.97
CA LEU A 393 -19.31 -9.58 -5.94
C LEU A 393 -18.20 -9.96 -6.94
N HIS A 394 -17.38 -9.00 -7.41
CA HIS A 394 -16.26 -9.31 -8.28
C HIS A 394 -15.24 -10.23 -7.62
N ILE A 395 -14.88 -9.97 -6.38
CA ILE A 395 -13.95 -10.85 -5.63
C ILE A 395 -14.59 -12.21 -5.34
N ALA A 396 -15.90 -12.27 -5.07
CA ALA A 396 -16.61 -13.55 -4.91
C ALA A 396 -16.57 -14.37 -6.20
N ASP A 397 -16.80 -13.73 -7.36
CA ASP A 397 -16.79 -14.40 -8.66
C ASP A 397 -15.40 -14.93 -9.06
N ILE A 398 -14.33 -14.21 -8.77
CA ILE A 398 -12.94 -14.63 -9.05
C ILE A 398 -12.59 -15.98 -8.42
N LYS A 399 -13.20 -16.35 -7.29
CA LYS A 399 -12.95 -17.65 -6.63
C LYS A 399 -13.15 -18.86 -7.55
N ARG A 400 -14.04 -18.78 -8.55
CA ARG A 400 -14.27 -19.84 -9.53
C ARG A 400 -13.03 -20.16 -10.37
N SER A 401 -12.15 -19.17 -10.59
CA SER A 401 -10.95 -19.32 -11.42
C SER A 401 -9.78 -20.05 -10.73
N GLY A 402 -9.85 -20.20 -9.40
CA GLY A 402 -8.72 -20.69 -8.59
C GLY A 402 -7.52 -19.73 -8.53
N LYS A 403 -7.63 -18.54 -9.10
CA LYS A 403 -6.63 -17.47 -9.01
C LYS A 403 -6.73 -16.76 -7.66
N ARG A 404 -5.69 -16.04 -7.28
CA ARG A 404 -5.72 -15.12 -6.13
C ARG A 404 -6.67 -13.96 -6.41
N PRO A 405 -7.36 -13.46 -5.37
CA PRO A 405 -8.27 -12.33 -5.53
C PRO A 405 -7.51 -11.10 -6.05
N MET A 406 -7.97 -10.56 -7.16
CA MET A 406 -7.41 -9.37 -7.77
C MET A 406 -8.50 -8.58 -8.46
N PHE A 407 -8.78 -7.38 -7.98
CA PHE A 407 -9.76 -6.46 -8.51
C PHE A 407 -9.30 -5.04 -8.21
N PHE A 408 -9.21 -4.19 -9.19
CA PHE A 408 -8.70 -2.85 -9.01
C PHE A 408 -9.87 -1.87 -8.85
N SER A 409 -10.01 -1.25 -7.66
CA SER A 409 -11.17 -0.42 -7.32
C SER A 409 -10.87 0.56 -6.19
N ARG A 410 -11.86 1.36 -5.80
CA ARG A 410 -11.72 2.39 -4.77
C ARG A 410 -12.09 1.88 -3.38
N PHE A 411 -11.69 2.63 -2.35
CA PHE A 411 -12.10 2.39 -0.98
C PHE A 411 -13.61 2.59 -0.80
N SER A 412 -14.26 1.64 -0.17
CA SER A 412 -15.72 1.61 0.04
C SER A 412 -16.12 1.32 1.49
N GLY A 413 -15.27 1.76 2.44
CA GLY A 413 -15.50 1.59 3.86
C GLY A 413 -14.65 0.50 4.52
N PRO A 414 -14.80 0.32 5.84
CA PRO A 414 -14.07 -0.70 6.60
C PRO A 414 -14.26 -2.09 6.02
N GLY A 415 -13.17 -2.87 5.94
CA GLY A 415 -13.17 -4.19 5.30
C GLY A 415 -12.82 -4.18 3.80
N SER A 416 -12.63 -3.02 3.16
CA SER A 416 -12.25 -2.93 1.74
C SER A 416 -10.93 -3.62 1.40
N HIS A 417 -10.04 -3.85 2.36
CA HIS A 417 -8.81 -4.61 2.16
C HIS A 417 -9.04 -6.07 1.73
N ARG A 418 -10.25 -6.60 1.90
CA ARG A 418 -10.65 -7.91 1.35
C ARG A 418 -10.75 -7.92 -0.18
N TYR A 419 -10.82 -6.74 -0.79
CA TYR A 419 -11.04 -6.52 -2.21
C TYR A 419 -9.86 -5.77 -2.85
N PRO A 420 -8.64 -6.38 -2.84
CA PRO A 420 -7.47 -5.71 -3.39
C PRO A 420 -7.51 -5.67 -4.91
N VAL A 421 -6.97 -4.64 -5.50
CA VAL A 421 -6.13 -3.54 -5.03
C VAL A 421 -6.93 -2.25 -5.02
N GLY A 422 -6.61 -1.32 -4.11
CA GLY A 422 -7.23 -0.02 -4.07
C GLY A 422 -6.69 0.96 -5.11
N PHE A 423 -7.47 2.02 -5.34
CA PHE A 423 -7.17 3.11 -6.26
C PHE A 423 -7.68 4.43 -5.69
N SER A 424 -6.89 5.49 -5.79
CA SER A 424 -7.21 6.77 -5.12
C SER A 424 -8.03 7.75 -5.94
N GLY A 425 -8.16 7.54 -7.24
CA GLY A 425 -8.78 8.51 -8.14
C GLY A 425 -7.79 9.52 -8.75
N ASP A 426 -8.32 10.49 -9.47
CA ASP A 426 -7.61 11.39 -10.37
C ASP A 426 -6.98 12.57 -9.62
N THR A 427 -5.66 12.54 -9.43
CA THR A 427 -4.94 13.60 -8.74
C THR A 427 -4.30 14.61 -9.69
N TYR A 428 -4.05 15.84 -9.19
CA TYR A 428 -3.35 16.88 -9.97
C TYR A 428 -1.85 16.62 -10.06
N VAL A 429 -1.23 16.99 -11.20
CA VAL A 429 0.22 16.96 -11.45
C VAL A 429 0.88 18.18 -10.77
N THR A 430 1.00 18.14 -9.45
CA THR A 430 1.55 19.25 -8.65
C THR A 430 2.41 18.73 -7.48
N TRP A 431 3.31 19.60 -7.02
CA TRP A 431 4.08 19.36 -5.80
C TRP A 431 3.18 19.25 -4.56
N ALA A 432 2.07 20.00 -4.51
CA ALA A 432 1.11 19.91 -3.42
C ALA A 432 0.49 18.51 -3.30
N SER A 433 0.13 17.91 -4.43
CA SER A 433 -0.38 16.54 -4.47
C SER A 433 0.71 15.54 -4.05
N LEU A 434 1.94 15.64 -4.59
CA LEU A 434 3.04 14.76 -4.16
C LEU A 434 3.33 14.89 -2.66
N GLN A 435 3.22 16.10 -2.10
CA GLN A 435 3.47 16.33 -0.67
C GLN A 435 2.50 15.57 0.22
N PHE A 436 1.26 15.40 -0.21
CA PHE A 436 0.23 14.69 0.53
C PHE A 436 0.28 13.16 0.34
N GLN A 437 0.73 12.67 -0.81
CA GLN A 437 0.68 11.27 -1.18
C GLN A 437 1.35 10.30 -0.16
N PRO A 438 2.57 10.56 0.38
CA PRO A 438 3.16 9.63 1.34
C PRO A 438 2.35 9.52 2.63
N TYR A 439 1.87 10.63 3.19
CA TYR A 439 1.03 10.65 4.38
C TYR A 439 -0.28 9.88 4.14
N PHE A 440 -0.97 10.18 3.05
CA PHE A 440 -2.19 9.50 2.65
C PHE A 440 -1.97 7.98 2.50
N THR A 441 -0.89 7.58 1.82
CA THR A 441 -0.57 6.17 1.58
C THR A 441 -0.30 5.42 2.88
N VAL A 442 0.42 6.03 3.79
CA VAL A 442 0.81 5.37 5.04
C VAL A 442 -0.34 5.27 6.03
N THR A 443 -1.16 6.32 6.14
CA THR A 443 -2.32 6.31 7.06
C THR A 443 -3.41 5.34 6.65
N ALA A 444 -3.48 4.94 5.38
CA ALA A 444 -4.39 3.89 4.94
C ALA A 444 -4.21 2.57 5.72
N SER A 445 -3.01 2.30 6.26
CA SER A 445 -2.77 1.17 7.15
C SER A 445 -3.55 1.25 8.46
N ASN A 446 -3.95 2.45 8.93
CA ASN A 446 -4.75 2.62 10.15
C ASN A 446 -6.19 2.08 10.02
N ILE A 447 -6.67 1.85 8.80
CA ILE A 447 -7.94 1.18 8.49
C ILE A 447 -7.73 -0.15 7.75
N GLY A 448 -6.50 -0.67 7.78
CA GLY A 448 -6.16 -1.92 7.15
C GLY A 448 -6.06 -1.89 5.62
N TYR A 449 -6.24 -0.75 4.96
CA TYR A 449 -6.26 -0.61 3.50
C TYR A 449 -4.83 -0.48 2.92
N GLY A 450 -3.98 -1.49 3.17
CA GLY A 450 -2.55 -1.44 2.90
C GLY A 450 -2.14 -1.61 1.43
N TRP A 451 -2.95 -2.28 0.60
CA TRP A 451 -2.64 -2.56 -0.80
C TRP A 451 -3.47 -1.67 -1.72
N TRP A 452 -2.93 -0.53 -2.08
CA TRP A 452 -3.60 0.41 -2.96
C TRP A 452 -2.62 1.22 -3.80
N SER A 453 -3.12 1.81 -4.87
CA SER A 453 -2.41 2.56 -5.88
C SER A 453 -2.86 4.00 -5.91
N HIS A 454 -1.95 4.91 -6.19
CA HIS A 454 -2.25 6.26 -6.65
C HIS A 454 -1.72 6.46 -8.07
N ASP A 455 -2.11 7.55 -8.73
CA ASP A 455 -1.60 7.92 -10.04
C ASP A 455 -0.20 8.49 -9.92
N ILE A 456 0.81 7.66 -10.15
CA ILE A 456 2.21 8.08 -10.03
C ILE A 456 2.53 9.08 -11.13
N GLY A 457 2.91 10.28 -10.69
CA GLY A 457 3.13 11.43 -11.54
C GLY A 457 1.91 12.35 -11.68
N GLY A 458 0.77 12.02 -11.04
CA GLY A 458 -0.50 12.72 -11.14
C GLY A 458 -1.25 12.44 -12.44
N HIS A 459 -2.58 12.55 -12.41
CA HIS A 459 -3.46 12.21 -13.53
C HIS A 459 -3.71 13.38 -14.47
N MET A 460 -4.10 14.53 -13.94
CA MET A 460 -4.59 15.67 -14.73
C MET A 460 -4.12 17.03 -14.19
N GLY A 461 -4.41 18.08 -14.94
CA GLY A 461 -4.11 19.45 -14.55
C GLY A 461 -2.63 19.69 -14.27
N GLY A 462 -2.33 20.76 -13.53
CA GLY A 462 -0.95 21.08 -13.16
C GLY A 462 -0.05 21.46 -14.34
N TYR A 463 1.19 21.01 -14.27
CA TYR A 463 2.20 21.31 -15.31
C TYR A 463 3.27 20.22 -15.37
N ARG A 464 3.88 20.08 -16.54
CA ARG A 464 5.00 19.16 -16.73
C ARG A 464 6.21 19.67 -15.97
N ASP A 465 6.79 18.81 -15.15
CA ASP A 465 7.97 19.08 -14.34
C ASP A 465 8.80 17.79 -14.22
N ASP A 466 10.01 17.83 -14.80
CA ASP A 466 10.92 16.70 -14.86
C ASP A 466 11.45 16.31 -13.46
N GLU A 467 11.54 17.25 -12.54
CA GLU A 467 11.90 16.99 -11.17
C GLU A 467 10.74 16.33 -10.41
N LEU A 468 9.54 16.87 -10.55
CA LEU A 468 8.34 16.34 -9.91
C LEU A 468 8.10 14.87 -10.27
N ILE A 469 8.16 14.54 -11.58
CA ILE A 469 7.97 13.15 -12.01
C ILE A 469 9.07 12.23 -11.48
N SER A 470 10.34 12.68 -11.45
CA SER A 470 11.45 11.92 -10.88
C SER A 470 11.19 11.58 -9.41
N ARG A 471 10.80 12.57 -8.59
CA ARG A 471 10.49 12.38 -7.17
C ARG A 471 9.25 11.51 -6.95
N TRP A 472 8.25 11.63 -7.81
CA TRP A 472 7.03 10.84 -7.71
C TRP A 472 7.28 9.37 -8.07
N VAL A 473 8.08 9.08 -9.09
CA VAL A 473 8.48 7.70 -9.43
C VAL A 473 9.31 7.08 -8.30
N GLN A 474 10.21 7.85 -7.68
CA GLN A 474 10.98 7.40 -6.51
C GLN A 474 10.06 7.00 -5.35
N PHE A 475 9.05 7.81 -5.05
CA PHE A 475 8.03 7.46 -4.06
C PHE A 475 7.20 6.24 -4.51
N GLY A 476 6.85 6.16 -5.79
CA GLY A 476 6.10 5.04 -6.36
C GLY A 476 6.76 3.70 -6.14
N VAL A 477 8.08 3.61 -6.26
CA VAL A 477 8.84 2.37 -6.01
C VAL A 477 8.67 1.84 -4.59
N PHE A 478 8.50 2.74 -3.63
CA PHE A 478 8.23 2.40 -2.21
C PHE A 478 6.76 2.55 -1.81
N SER A 479 5.87 2.66 -2.78
CA SER A 479 4.41 2.54 -2.58
C SER A 479 3.98 1.08 -2.64
N PRO A 480 2.80 0.71 -2.11
CA PRO A 480 2.32 -0.66 -2.19
C PRO A 480 2.21 -1.16 -3.63
N ILE A 481 1.58 -0.40 -4.50
CA ILE A 481 1.45 -0.67 -5.95
C ILE A 481 2.11 0.46 -6.73
N ASN A 482 2.92 0.10 -7.72
CA ASN A 482 3.64 1.06 -8.56
C ASN A 482 3.02 1.18 -9.95
N ARG A 483 2.01 2.03 -10.10
CA ARG A 483 1.25 2.25 -11.33
C ARG A 483 1.51 3.64 -11.89
N LEU A 484 2.18 3.73 -13.04
CA LEU A 484 2.22 4.95 -13.84
C LEU A 484 0.85 5.15 -14.49
N HIS A 485 0.25 6.31 -14.30
CA HIS A 485 -1.05 6.64 -14.91
C HIS A 485 -1.16 8.12 -15.25
N SER A 486 -1.95 8.45 -16.28
CA SER A 486 -2.21 9.82 -16.71
C SER A 486 -3.47 9.91 -17.57
N SER A 487 -4.00 11.13 -17.70
CA SER A 487 -5.11 11.43 -18.62
C SER A 487 -4.69 11.36 -20.09
N ASN A 488 -5.67 11.59 -20.97
CA ASN A 488 -5.55 11.44 -22.43
C ASN A 488 -4.76 12.54 -23.14
N THR A 489 -4.41 13.61 -22.48
CA THR A 489 -3.65 14.71 -23.12
C THR A 489 -2.18 14.35 -23.38
N ASP A 490 -1.62 14.77 -24.48
CA ASP A 490 -0.20 14.55 -24.81
C ASP A 490 0.77 15.33 -23.92
N PHE A 491 0.27 16.28 -23.13
CA PHE A 491 1.09 17.09 -22.23
C PHE A 491 1.40 16.41 -20.88
N ILE A 492 0.74 15.29 -20.55
CA ILE A 492 0.90 14.56 -19.27
C ILE A 492 1.41 13.12 -19.49
N ARG A 493 2.28 12.93 -20.47
CA ARG A 493 2.87 11.62 -20.77
C ARG A 493 3.80 11.14 -19.66
N LYS A 494 3.85 9.82 -19.43
CA LYS A 494 4.67 9.18 -18.39
C LYS A 494 5.73 8.24 -18.95
N GLU A 495 5.76 8.04 -20.25
CA GLU A 495 6.81 7.25 -20.89
C GLU A 495 8.18 7.92 -20.63
N PRO A 496 9.19 7.21 -20.08
CA PRO A 496 10.46 7.80 -19.69
C PRO A 496 11.16 8.60 -20.79
N TRP A 497 11.09 8.14 -22.03
CA TRP A 497 11.69 8.83 -23.21
C TRP A 497 10.98 10.12 -23.62
N CYS A 498 9.89 10.48 -22.97
CA CYS A 498 9.21 11.76 -23.20
C CYS A 498 9.81 12.91 -22.37
N PHE A 499 10.74 12.61 -21.46
CA PHE A 499 11.40 13.56 -20.57
C PHE A 499 12.83 13.84 -20.99
N GLU A 500 13.51 14.77 -20.30
CA GLU A 500 14.92 15.02 -20.53
C GLU A 500 15.76 13.76 -20.22
N GLU A 501 16.90 13.59 -20.90
CA GLU A 501 17.76 12.41 -20.78
C GLU A 501 18.11 12.04 -19.33
N LYS A 502 18.33 13.05 -18.49
CA LYS A 502 18.63 12.84 -17.07
C LYS A 502 17.43 12.22 -16.34
N THR A 503 16.23 12.75 -16.57
CA THR A 503 14.98 12.26 -15.97
C THR A 503 14.64 10.89 -16.49
N GLU A 504 14.79 10.66 -17.80
CA GLU A 504 14.61 9.34 -18.40
C GLU A 504 15.49 8.27 -17.72
N LYS A 505 16.78 8.53 -17.55
CA LYS A 505 17.74 7.63 -16.88
C LYS A 505 17.32 7.36 -15.42
N ILE A 506 16.85 8.39 -14.72
CA ILE A 506 16.35 8.27 -13.35
C ILE A 506 15.11 7.37 -13.31
N MET A 507 14.10 7.63 -14.13
CA MET A 507 12.88 6.83 -14.17
C MET A 507 13.19 5.35 -14.49
N LYS A 508 14.02 5.08 -15.49
CA LYS A 508 14.45 3.72 -15.85
C LYS A 508 15.12 2.99 -14.68
N TYR A 509 16.05 3.66 -14.00
CA TYR A 509 16.72 3.08 -12.83
C TYR A 509 15.73 2.68 -11.74
N TRP A 510 14.80 3.58 -11.39
CA TRP A 510 13.84 3.35 -10.32
C TRP A 510 12.79 2.29 -10.67
N LEU A 511 12.29 2.25 -11.90
CA LEU A 511 11.38 1.22 -12.36
C LEU A 511 12.02 -0.18 -12.34
N ARG A 512 13.30 -0.29 -12.73
CA ARG A 512 14.07 -1.54 -12.58
C ARG A 512 14.25 -1.93 -11.12
N LEU A 513 14.53 -0.98 -10.25
CA LEU A 513 14.67 -1.24 -8.82
C LEU A 513 13.39 -1.80 -8.21
N ARG A 514 12.20 -1.37 -8.64
CA ARG A 514 10.93 -1.94 -8.18
C ARG A 514 10.86 -3.44 -8.42
N HIS A 515 11.20 -3.90 -9.61
CA HIS A 515 11.21 -5.32 -9.92
C HIS A 515 12.32 -6.07 -9.15
N ARG A 516 13.47 -5.45 -8.95
CA ARG A 516 14.54 -6.05 -8.14
C ARG A 516 14.15 -6.20 -6.66
N LEU A 517 13.35 -5.31 -6.11
CA LEU A 517 12.82 -5.39 -4.74
C LEU A 517 11.74 -6.47 -4.56
N PHE A 518 11.31 -7.15 -5.62
CA PHE A 518 10.21 -8.09 -5.58
C PHE A 518 10.34 -9.16 -4.48
N PRO A 519 11.48 -9.86 -4.28
CA PRO A 519 11.58 -10.89 -3.24
C PRO A 519 11.31 -10.34 -1.84
N TYR A 520 11.75 -9.11 -1.58
CA TYR A 520 11.48 -8.42 -0.33
C TYR A 520 10.00 -8.05 -0.20
N ILE A 521 9.42 -7.40 -1.20
CA ILE A 521 8.01 -6.95 -1.18
C ILE A 521 7.06 -8.15 -1.14
N TYR A 522 7.37 -9.22 -1.90
CA TYR A 522 6.54 -10.42 -1.93
C TYR A 522 6.55 -11.17 -0.60
N THR A 523 7.70 -11.21 0.08
CA THR A 523 7.78 -11.71 1.44
C THR A 523 6.90 -10.89 2.40
N MET A 524 6.87 -9.55 2.25
CA MET A 524 5.98 -8.70 3.06
C MET A 524 4.50 -8.91 2.71
N ASN A 525 4.16 -9.18 1.45
CA ASN A 525 2.81 -9.56 1.05
C ASN A 525 2.36 -10.86 1.75
N TYR A 526 3.22 -11.87 1.78
CA TYR A 526 2.96 -13.10 2.52
C TYR A 526 2.77 -12.83 4.02
N ARG A 527 3.61 -11.98 4.63
CA ARG A 527 3.49 -11.61 6.04
C ARG A 527 2.23 -10.79 6.32
N ASN A 528 1.82 -9.93 5.40
CA ASN A 528 0.55 -9.19 5.54
C ASN A 528 -0.64 -10.15 5.59
N HIS A 529 -0.65 -11.20 4.77
CA HIS A 529 -1.69 -12.22 4.79
C HIS A 529 -1.65 -13.09 6.05
N THR A 530 -0.46 -13.56 6.47
CA THR A 530 -0.31 -14.57 7.55
C THR A 530 -0.06 -13.98 8.93
N GLU A 531 0.67 -12.86 9.01
CA GLU A 531 1.06 -12.19 10.27
C GLU A 531 0.25 -10.91 10.51
N LEU A 532 -0.59 -10.51 9.52
CA LEU A 532 -1.45 -9.32 9.58
C LEU A 532 -0.65 -8.02 9.75
N GLU A 533 0.53 -7.96 9.11
CA GLU A 533 1.43 -6.80 9.18
C GLU A 533 1.40 -6.01 7.88
N PRO A 534 0.92 -4.74 7.87
CA PRO A 534 0.95 -3.90 6.68
C PRO A 534 2.38 -3.69 6.15
N LEU A 535 2.54 -3.62 4.83
CA LEU A 535 3.83 -3.29 4.19
C LEU A 535 4.33 -1.90 4.62
N LEU A 536 3.45 -0.89 4.60
CA LEU A 536 3.76 0.45 5.04
C LEU A 536 3.24 0.68 6.45
N GLN A 537 4.13 1.12 7.33
CA GLN A 537 3.78 1.38 8.73
C GLN A 537 4.20 2.80 9.11
N PRO A 538 3.25 3.62 9.61
CA PRO A 538 3.58 4.92 10.17
C PRO A 538 4.62 4.80 11.30
N MET A 539 5.49 5.80 11.44
CA MET A 539 6.54 5.76 12.48
C MET A 539 6.00 5.57 13.90
N TYR A 540 4.79 6.03 14.18
CA TYR A 540 4.17 5.90 15.51
C TYR A 540 3.76 4.45 15.84
N TYR A 541 3.71 3.51 14.89
CA TYR A 541 3.47 2.09 15.22
C TYR A 541 4.58 1.53 16.09
N ALA A 542 5.83 1.80 15.71
CA ALA A 542 7.01 1.33 16.47
C ALA A 542 7.40 2.29 17.61
N TYR A 543 7.04 3.57 17.52
CA TYR A 543 7.47 4.62 18.44
C TYR A 543 6.32 5.50 18.95
N PRO A 544 5.27 4.93 19.53
CA PRO A 544 4.03 5.66 19.84
C PRO A 544 4.18 6.74 20.90
N LYS A 545 5.21 6.66 21.76
CA LYS A 545 5.50 7.63 22.83
C LYS A 545 6.43 8.76 22.39
N LYS A 546 6.83 8.81 21.12
CA LYS A 546 7.75 9.83 20.59
C LYS A 546 6.97 10.85 19.76
N ALA A 547 6.95 12.12 20.19
CA ALA A 547 6.30 13.20 19.46
C ALA A 547 6.80 13.29 18.01
N ALA A 548 8.11 13.17 17.81
CA ALA A 548 8.72 13.21 16.49
C ALA A 548 8.17 12.17 15.52
N ALA A 549 7.71 11.00 16.00
CA ALA A 549 7.10 9.96 15.15
C ALA A 549 5.77 10.40 14.49
N TYR A 550 5.11 11.40 15.07
CA TYR A 550 3.87 11.99 14.53
C TYR A 550 4.14 13.27 13.73
N GLU A 551 5.29 13.92 13.95
CA GLU A 551 5.67 15.14 13.25
C GLU A 551 6.21 14.87 11.84
N VAL A 552 6.89 13.71 11.65
CA VAL A 552 7.44 13.28 10.34
C VAL A 552 6.38 12.50 9.54
N LYS A 553 5.27 13.14 9.21
CA LYS A 553 4.08 12.52 8.60
C LYS A 553 4.39 11.67 7.35
N ASN A 554 5.36 12.10 6.54
CA ASN A 554 5.71 11.45 5.28
C ASN A 554 6.77 10.33 5.43
N GLN A 555 7.35 10.16 6.62
CA GLN A 555 8.32 9.10 6.89
C GLN A 555 7.63 7.83 7.36
N PHE A 556 8.09 6.67 6.89
CA PHE A 556 7.46 5.40 7.24
C PHE A 556 8.44 4.23 7.19
N MET A 557 8.07 3.14 7.86
CA MET A 557 8.72 1.84 7.68
C MET A 557 8.12 1.15 6.45
N PHE A 558 9.00 0.64 5.59
CA PHE A 558 8.67 -0.15 4.42
C PHE A 558 9.08 -1.60 4.68
N GLY A 559 8.13 -2.42 5.10
CA GLY A 559 8.39 -3.74 5.65
C GLY A 559 9.21 -3.67 6.96
N SER A 560 9.96 -4.72 7.24
CA SER A 560 10.72 -4.87 8.49
C SER A 560 12.12 -4.26 8.48
N GLU A 561 12.68 -3.95 7.30
CA GLU A 561 14.10 -3.65 7.16
C GLU A 561 14.41 -2.19 6.81
N LEU A 562 13.50 -1.50 6.13
CA LEU A 562 13.74 -0.21 5.52
C LEU A 562 12.86 0.90 6.12
N MET A 563 13.41 2.10 6.21
CA MET A 563 12.72 3.33 6.56
C MET A 563 12.87 4.33 5.41
N ILE A 564 11.76 4.87 4.95
CA ILE A 564 11.68 5.76 3.79
C ILE A 564 11.33 7.17 4.26
N ALA A 565 12.02 8.17 3.74
CA ALA A 565 11.72 9.57 4.01
C ALA A 565 11.59 10.34 2.68
N PRO A 566 10.40 10.39 2.09
CA PRO A 566 10.15 10.97 0.78
C PRO A 566 10.58 12.45 0.66
N ILE A 567 11.19 12.78 -0.47
CA ILE A 567 11.41 14.17 -0.88
C ILE A 567 10.19 14.59 -1.70
N THR A 568 9.45 15.56 -1.20
CA THR A 568 8.16 16.00 -1.75
C THR A 568 8.13 17.50 -2.06
N GLN A 569 9.30 18.10 -2.18
CA GLN A 569 9.48 19.51 -2.53
C GLN A 569 10.56 19.67 -3.59
N PRO A 570 10.53 20.74 -4.39
CA PRO A 570 11.56 21.00 -5.38
C PRO A 570 12.96 21.14 -4.78
N ASN A 571 13.97 20.87 -5.59
CA ASN A 571 15.35 21.07 -5.23
C ASN A 571 15.60 22.54 -4.83
N ASN A 572 16.41 22.72 -3.81
CA ASN A 572 16.88 24.05 -3.46
C ASN A 572 17.81 24.59 -4.56
N PRO A 573 17.61 25.83 -5.06
CA PRO A 573 18.37 26.36 -6.20
C PRO A 573 19.86 26.57 -5.92
N ILE A 574 20.26 26.67 -4.63
CA ILE A 574 21.67 26.85 -4.25
C ILE A 574 22.36 25.51 -4.04
N THR A 575 21.74 24.59 -3.29
CA THR A 575 22.32 23.27 -3.05
C THR A 575 22.17 22.34 -4.24
N CYS A 576 21.26 22.65 -5.19
CA CYS A 576 20.86 21.80 -6.32
C CYS A 576 20.37 20.41 -5.86
N LYS A 577 19.89 20.30 -4.60
CA LYS A 577 19.43 19.06 -3.99
C LYS A 577 18.02 19.19 -3.45
N GLY A 578 17.27 18.10 -3.53
CA GLY A 578 16.05 17.91 -2.76
C GLY A 578 16.39 17.57 -1.32
N SER A 579 15.54 18.00 -0.39
CA SER A 579 15.74 17.71 1.02
C SER A 579 14.45 17.33 1.73
N THR A 580 14.61 16.59 2.81
CA THR A 580 13.49 16.22 3.69
C THR A 580 13.96 16.15 5.14
N LYS A 581 13.06 16.42 6.07
CA LYS A 581 13.32 16.18 7.49
C LYS A 581 13.15 14.71 7.81
N VAL A 582 14.15 14.13 8.45
CA VAL A 582 14.16 12.73 8.87
C VAL A 582 14.30 12.68 10.38
N TRP A 583 13.43 11.95 11.03
CA TRP A 583 13.63 11.53 12.39
C TRP A 583 14.31 10.16 12.40
N LEU A 584 15.55 10.09 12.88
CA LEU A 584 16.25 8.83 13.11
C LEU A 584 15.95 8.37 14.52
N PRO A 585 15.23 7.26 14.72
CA PRO A 585 15.08 6.64 16.02
C PRO A 585 16.44 6.24 16.62
N LYS A 586 16.47 5.97 17.93
CA LYS A 586 17.67 5.47 18.59
C LYS A 586 18.22 4.23 17.87
N GLY A 587 19.50 4.22 17.56
CA GLY A 587 20.23 3.11 16.94
C GLY A 587 21.15 3.56 15.82
N ASP A 588 21.66 2.58 15.10
CA ASP A 588 22.48 2.76 13.91
C ASP A 588 21.62 2.56 12.67
N TRP A 589 21.76 3.46 11.73
CA TRP A 589 21.05 3.48 10.45
C TRP A 589 22.04 3.63 9.32
N PHE A 590 21.76 3.05 8.18
CA PHE A 590 22.61 3.12 7.00
C PHE A 590 21.79 3.60 5.80
N ASP A 591 22.35 4.55 5.04
CA ASP A 591 21.79 4.86 3.74
C ASP A 591 21.84 3.62 2.85
N PHE A 592 20.67 3.21 2.36
CA PHE A 592 20.52 1.95 1.63
C PHE A 592 21.40 1.89 0.37
N PHE A 593 21.63 3.02 -0.30
CA PHE A 593 22.38 3.07 -1.56
C PHE A 593 23.87 3.29 -1.36
N SER A 594 24.24 4.24 -0.55
CA SER A 594 25.63 4.67 -0.38
C SER A 594 26.37 4.02 0.79
N GLY A 595 25.65 3.34 1.66
CA GLY A 595 26.22 2.74 2.88
C GLY A 595 26.67 3.74 3.93
N LEU A 596 26.36 5.04 3.80
CA LEU A 596 26.66 6.04 4.83
C LEU A 596 26.03 5.63 6.17
N HIS A 597 26.85 5.65 7.20
CA HIS A 597 26.46 5.27 8.56
C HIS A 597 25.99 6.49 9.36
N TYR A 598 24.79 6.43 9.87
CA TYR A 598 24.16 7.44 10.73
C TYR A 598 23.95 6.86 12.13
N THR A 599 24.33 7.58 13.17
CA THR A 599 24.04 7.18 14.54
C THR A 599 22.99 8.07 15.18
N SER A 600 22.25 7.52 16.12
CA SER A 600 21.27 8.26 16.92
C SER A 600 21.19 7.66 18.33
N GLN A 601 21.68 8.36 19.34
CA GLN A 601 21.71 7.86 20.73
C GLN A 601 20.35 7.90 21.42
N LYS A 602 19.53 8.93 21.13
CA LYS A 602 18.23 9.16 21.81
C LYS A 602 17.05 9.34 20.85
N GLY A 603 17.31 9.34 19.58
CA GLY A 603 16.42 9.83 18.52
C GLY A 603 16.72 11.29 18.20
N ARG A 604 16.87 11.62 16.91
CA ARG A 604 17.17 12.99 16.45
C ARG A 604 16.53 13.28 15.11
N ILE A 605 16.22 14.56 14.89
CA ILE A 605 15.77 15.06 13.60
C ILE A 605 16.95 15.69 12.88
N LEU A 606 17.10 15.40 11.60
CA LEU A 606 18.07 16.05 10.72
C LEU A 606 17.45 16.29 9.35
N SER A 607 17.98 17.30 8.62
CA SER A 607 17.66 17.50 7.21
C SER A 607 18.59 16.65 6.36
N VAL A 608 18.02 15.82 5.52
CA VAL A 608 18.74 14.93 4.60
C VAL A 608 18.63 15.47 3.18
N HIS A 609 19.76 15.50 2.45
CA HIS A 609 19.87 16.13 1.12
C HIS A 609 20.30 15.09 0.10
N ARG A 610 19.60 15.00 -1.03
CA ARG A 610 19.89 14.03 -2.10
C ARG A 610 19.83 14.70 -3.46
N ASP A 611 20.73 14.26 -4.35
CA ASP A 611 20.67 14.61 -5.76
C ASP A 611 19.37 14.07 -6.38
N LEU A 612 18.95 14.57 -7.55
CA LEU A 612 17.69 14.19 -8.17
C LEU A 612 17.56 12.67 -8.41
N GLY A 613 18.67 12.01 -8.72
CA GLY A 613 18.70 10.55 -8.91
C GLY A 613 18.70 9.73 -7.61
N GLU A 614 18.89 10.38 -6.45
CA GLU A 614 19.03 9.76 -5.13
C GLU A 614 17.77 9.93 -4.29
N TYR A 615 17.54 9.02 -3.33
CA TYR A 615 16.36 9.07 -2.46
C TYR A 615 16.71 8.62 -1.04
N PRO A 616 16.15 9.24 0.01
CA PRO A 616 16.45 8.87 1.40
C PRO A 616 15.76 7.56 1.78
N VAL A 617 16.52 6.48 1.73
CA VAL A 617 16.15 5.14 2.19
C VAL A 617 17.16 4.70 3.21
N PHE A 618 16.72 4.37 4.42
CA PHE A 618 17.57 3.95 5.52
C PHE A 618 17.31 2.51 5.88
N ALA A 619 18.37 1.72 5.93
CA ALA A 619 18.35 0.38 6.50
C ALA A 619 18.69 0.44 7.99
N LYS A 620 17.96 -0.31 8.81
CA LYS A 620 18.31 -0.46 10.22
C LYS A 620 19.59 -1.28 10.38
N ALA A 621 20.29 -1.16 11.52
CA ALA A 621 21.38 -2.04 11.84
C ALA A 621 20.98 -3.51 11.73
N GLY A 622 21.82 -4.33 11.09
CA GLY A 622 21.57 -5.74 10.84
C GLY A 622 20.58 -6.06 9.72
N ALA A 623 20.06 -5.06 9.00
CA ALA A 623 19.06 -5.28 7.95
C ALA A 623 19.54 -6.28 6.89
N ILE A 624 18.60 -7.09 6.42
CA ILE A 624 18.79 -8.10 5.35
C ILE A 624 17.73 -7.86 4.30
N VAL A 625 18.14 -7.41 3.12
CA VAL A 625 17.23 -7.05 2.04
C VAL A 625 17.54 -7.90 0.79
N PRO A 626 16.74 -8.94 0.52
CA PRO A 626 16.89 -9.72 -0.70
C PRO A 626 16.34 -8.96 -1.91
N LEU A 627 17.11 -8.93 -2.97
CA LEU A 627 16.76 -8.41 -4.29
C LEU A 627 16.93 -9.54 -5.31
N GLN A 628 16.15 -9.51 -6.39
CA GLN A 628 16.37 -10.40 -7.52
C GLN A 628 17.23 -9.72 -8.59
N LYS A 629 17.82 -10.53 -9.44
CA LYS A 629 18.69 -10.07 -10.51
C LYS A 629 17.94 -9.74 -11.78
N HIS A 630 17.00 -10.57 -12.16
CA HIS A 630 16.18 -10.38 -13.35
C HIS A 630 14.86 -9.69 -13.00
N TYR A 631 14.03 -9.39 -14.00
CA TYR A 631 12.82 -8.58 -13.78
C TYR A 631 11.52 -9.39 -13.84
N LEU A 632 11.58 -10.69 -14.13
CA LEU A 632 10.43 -11.58 -14.03
C LEU A 632 10.08 -11.80 -12.55
N LEU A 633 8.80 -11.71 -12.22
CA LEU A 633 8.33 -11.81 -10.84
C LEU A 633 7.98 -13.26 -10.50
N GLU A 634 9.00 -14.11 -10.50
CA GLU A 634 8.89 -15.56 -10.32
C GLU A 634 9.80 -16.05 -9.20
N ALA A 635 9.46 -17.23 -8.66
CA ALA A 635 10.32 -17.91 -7.69
C ALA A 635 11.62 -18.41 -8.33
N GLY A 636 12.67 -18.49 -7.54
CA GLY A 636 13.91 -19.14 -7.95
C GLY A 636 14.90 -18.27 -8.72
N ASP A 637 14.64 -16.98 -8.91
CA ASP A 637 15.62 -16.07 -9.52
C ASP A 637 16.93 -16.00 -8.71
N ASP A 638 18.02 -15.63 -9.38
CA ASP A 638 19.30 -15.29 -8.75
C ASP A 638 19.11 -14.15 -7.75
N LEU A 639 19.76 -14.22 -6.59
CA LEU A 639 19.59 -13.27 -5.50
C LEU A 639 20.79 -12.37 -5.32
N GLU A 640 20.51 -11.08 -5.16
CA GLU A 640 21.39 -10.12 -4.51
C GLU A 640 20.87 -9.86 -3.09
N ILE A 641 21.69 -10.15 -2.09
CA ILE A 641 21.29 -9.97 -0.69
C ILE A 641 22.13 -8.83 -0.12
N VAL A 642 21.44 -7.71 0.17
CA VAL A 642 22.11 -6.55 0.79
C VAL A 642 22.02 -6.68 2.30
N ILE A 643 23.20 -6.63 2.94
CA ILE A 643 23.37 -6.94 4.37
C ILE A 643 24.05 -5.75 5.05
N PHE A 644 23.44 -5.26 6.11
CA PHE A 644 23.95 -4.12 6.88
C PHE A 644 24.55 -4.57 8.23
N PRO A 645 25.59 -3.89 8.74
CA PRO A 645 26.22 -4.26 10.02
C PRO A 645 25.42 -3.77 11.21
N GLY A 646 25.85 -4.15 12.41
CA GLY A 646 25.51 -3.46 13.65
C GLY A 646 24.57 -4.18 14.60
N ALA A 647 23.81 -5.21 14.16
CA ALA A 647 22.91 -5.95 15.04
C ALA A 647 22.62 -7.37 14.52
N ASP A 648 22.18 -8.23 15.44
CA ASP A 648 21.54 -9.51 15.09
C ASP A 648 20.27 -9.27 14.31
N ASN A 649 20.01 -10.10 13.30
CA ASN A 649 18.75 -10.08 12.57
C ASN A 649 18.45 -11.42 11.91
N ARG A 650 17.18 -11.59 11.56
CA ARG A 650 16.67 -12.75 10.83
C ARG A 650 15.65 -12.30 9.79
N PHE A 651 15.81 -12.80 8.59
CA PHE A 651 14.85 -12.59 7.50
C PHE A 651 14.52 -13.93 6.86
N THR A 652 13.25 -14.26 6.69
CA THR A 652 12.82 -15.48 6.02
C THR A 652 12.23 -15.10 4.67
N LEU A 653 12.97 -15.36 3.59
CA LEU A 653 12.50 -15.20 2.22
C LEU A 653 11.37 -16.18 1.94
N TYR A 654 10.30 -15.70 1.36
CA TYR A 654 9.14 -16.48 0.93
C TYR A 654 9.05 -16.51 -0.59
N GLU A 655 8.85 -17.69 -1.16
CA GLU A 655 8.70 -17.91 -2.60
C GLU A 655 7.61 -18.97 -2.85
N ASP A 656 6.77 -18.77 -3.88
CA ASP A 656 5.76 -19.73 -4.36
C ASP A 656 5.53 -19.57 -5.87
N ALA A 657 4.47 -20.17 -6.39
CA ALA A 657 4.14 -20.12 -7.82
C ALA A 657 3.70 -18.73 -8.34
N GLY A 658 3.57 -17.74 -7.48
CA GLY A 658 3.21 -16.36 -7.83
C GLY A 658 1.71 -16.10 -8.00
N ASP A 659 0.90 -17.08 -8.28
CA ASP A 659 -0.56 -17.01 -8.36
C ASP A 659 -1.20 -18.35 -7.94
N GLY A 660 -2.53 -18.38 -7.84
CA GLY A 660 -3.28 -19.55 -7.36
C GLY A 660 -3.17 -19.78 -5.85
N ASN A 661 -3.93 -20.74 -5.34
CA ASN A 661 -4.10 -21.00 -3.91
C ASN A 661 -3.24 -22.17 -3.41
N GLY A 662 -2.21 -22.57 -4.14
CA GLY A 662 -1.25 -23.61 -3.73
C GLY A 662 -0.55 -23.29 -2.41
N PHE A 663 -0.31 -22.00 -2.14
CA PHE A 663 0.33 -21.53 -0.90
C PHE A 663 -0.44 -21.92 0.38
N GLU A 664 -1.77 -21.97 0.34
CA GLU A 664 -2.62 -22.43 1.45
C GLU A 664 -2.41 -23.93 1.76
N LYS A 665 -1.99 -24.68 0.76
CA LYS A 665 -1.65 -26.11 0.87
C LYS A 665 -0.17 -26.35 1.20
N GLY A 666 0.59 -25.27 1.44
CA GLY A 666 2.02 -25.33 1.74
C GLY A 666 2.92 -25.48 0.50
N GLU A 667 2.40 -25.23 -0.71
CA GLU A 667 3.16 -25.22 -1.97
C GLU A 667 3.99 -23.92 -2.08
N SER A 668 4.96 -23.81 -1.19
CA SER A 668 5.85 -22.66 -1.05
C SER A 668 7.23 -23.05 -0.55
N VAL A 669 8.20 -22.17 -0.70
CA VAL A 669 9.55 -22.32 -0.17
C VAL A 669 9.87 -21.19 0.79
N ARG A 670 10.59 -21.52 1.87
CA ARG A 670 11.13 -20.58 2.83
C ARG A 670 12.62 -20.77 2.98
N THR A 671 13.36 -19.67 2.82
CA THR A 671 14.81 -19.62 3.00
C THR A 671 15.15 -18.65 4.12
N GLU A 672 15.61 -19.16 5.23
CA GLU A 672 15.97 -18.34 6.40
C GLU A 672 17.39 -17.79 6.25
N MET A 673 17.54 -16.48 6.44
CA MET A 673 18.80 -15.74 6.43
C MET A 673 19.02 -15.16 7.84
N VAL A 674 20.21 -15.37 8.42
CA VAL A 674 20.50 -14.97 9.79
C VAL A 674 21.82 -14.22 9.85
N MET A 675 21.80 -13.03 10.43
CA MET A 675 22.97 -12.29 10.85
C MET A 675 23.17 -12.52 12.36
N GLN A 676 24.31 -13.04 12.74
CA GLN A 676 24.81 -13.08 14.12
C GLN A 676 25.91 -12.04 14.24
N TRP A 677 25.58 -10.94 14.91
CA TRP A 677 26.50 -9.82 15.06
C TRP A 677 27.40 -9.98 16.29
N SER A 678 28.70 -9.86 16.09
CA SER A 678 29.72 -9.94 17.15
C SER A 678 31.03 -9.31 16.63
N ASN A 679 32.13 -9.44 17.37
CA ASN A 679 33.44 -9.06 16.86
C ASN A 679 33.94 -9.94 15.70
N ALA A 680 33.30 -11.08 15.46
CA ALA A 680 33.50 -11.95 14.32
C ALA A 680 32.09 -12.35 13.78
N PRO A 681 31.43 -11.45 13.02
CA PRO A 681 30.05 -11.69 12.60
C PRO A 681 29.95 -12.87 11.62
N VAL A 682 28.81 -13.55 11.67
CA VAL A 682 28.50 -14.65 10.76
C VAL A 682 27.14 -14.38 10.10
N PHE A 683 27.13 -14.35 8.78
CA PHE A 683 25.90 -14.37 8.01
C PHE A 683 25.64 -15.76 7.48
N THR A 684 24.44 -16.28 7.70
CA THR A 684 24.07 -17.65 7.30
C THR A 684 22.82 -17.63 6.43
N VAL A 685 22.89 -18.26 5.27
CA VAL A 685 21.70 -18.67 4.52
C VAL A 685 21.47 -20.14 4.83
N LYS A 686 20.33 -20.45 5.46
CA LYS A 686 19.99 -21.84 5.78
C LYS A 686 19.43 -22.58 4.57
N PRO A 687 19.51 -23.91 4.54
CA PRO A 687 18.86 -24.71 3.51
C PRO A 687 17.40 -24.35 3.32
N ALA A 688 16.99 -24.11 2.07
CA ALA A 688 15.61 -23.85 1.70
C ALA A 688 14.70 -25.02 2.09
N LYS A 689 13.49 -24.71 2.56
CA LYS A 689 12.50 -25.70 3.02
C LYS A 689 11.17 -25.48 2.32
N GLY A 690 10.49 -26.58 1.98
CA GLY A 690 9.17 -26.56 1.34
C GLY A 690 9.19 -27.23 -0.03
N MET A 691 8.46 -26.68 -0.99
CA MET A 691 8.31 -27.22 -2.34
C MET A 691 9.52 -26.86 -3.22
N LEU A 692 10.62 -27.59 -3.04
CA LEU A 692 11.91 -27.29 -3.68
C LEU A 692 11.87 -27.32 -5.21
N SER A 693 10.86 -27.93 -5.82
CA SER A 693 10.66 -27.92 -7.28
C SER A 693 10.41 -26.52 -7.88
N LEU A 694 10.09 -25.55 -7.04
CA LEU A 694 9.97 -24.14 -7.42
C LEU A 694 11.33 -23.45 -7.60
N LEU A 695 12.41 -24.06 -7.12
CA LEU A 695 13.75 -23.49 -7.16
C LEU A 695 14.64 -24.19 -8.18
N PRO A 696 15.63 -23.50 -8.76
CA PRO A 696 16.62 -24.12 -9.63
C PRO A 696 17.53 -25.07 -8.83
N ASN A 697 18.18 -26.03 -9.52
CA ASN A 697 19.14 -26.92 -8.89
C ASN A 697 20.38 -26.17 -8.34
N THR A 698 20.73 -25.07 -8.97
CA THR A 698 21.81 -24.16 -8.56
C THR A 698 21.33 -22.73 -8.69
N ARG A 699 21.56 -21.93 -7.65
CA ARG A 699 21.23 -20.51 -7.60
C ARG A 699 22.50 -19.68 -7.44
N ASN A 700 22.61 -18.57 -8.15
CA ASN A 700 23.67 -17.62 -7.97
C ASN A 700 23.29 -16.64 -6.87
N TYR A 701 24.24 -16.39 -5.98
CA TYR A 701 24.09 -15.45 -4.88
C TYR A 701 25.15 -14.35 -5.01
N GLN A 702 24.71 -13.10 -4.85
CA GLN A 702 25.55 -11.95 -4.69
C GLN A 702 25.28 -11.35 -3.31
N PHE A 703 26.22 -11.50 -2.38
CA PHE A 703 26.12 -10.90 -1.05
C PHE A 703 26.80 -9.54 -1.06
N VAL A 704 26.05 -8.49 -0.69
CA VAL A 704 26.50 -7.10 -0.65
C VAL A 704 26.51 -6.61 0.80
N PHE A 705 27.67 -6.68 1.44
CA PHE A 705 27.91 -6.17 2.78
C PHE A 705 28.07 -4.65 2.70
N ARG A 706 26.98 -3.91 2.90
CA ARG A 706 26.92 -2.46 2.73
C ARG A 706 26.98 -1.74 4.06
N GLY A 707 27.72 -0.62 4.11
CA GLY A 707 28.02 0.06 5.38
C GLY A 707 29.16 -0.60 6.17
N TYR A 708 29.84 -1.58 5.56
CA TYR A 708 31.03 -2.19 6.16
C TYR A 708 32.31 -1.43 5.77
N SER A 709 33.33 -1.58 6.61
CA SER A 709 34.67 -1.05 6.35
C SER A 709 35.35 -1.74 5.15
N GLU A 710 36.29 -1.07 4.51
CA GLU A 710 37.13 -1.68 3.46
C GLU A 710 38.11 -2.74 4.00
N ASP A 711 38.38 -2.72 5.32
CA ASP A 711 39.28 -3.65 5.99
C ASP A 711 38.69 -5.03 6.25
N ILE A 712 37.40 -5.23 5.97
CA ILE A 712 36.77 -6.53 6.18
C ILE A 712 37.27 -7.56 5.17
N SER A 713 37.37 -8.79 5.63
CA SER A 713 37.50 -9.99 4.79
C SER A 713 36.32 -10.92 5.04
N VAL A 714 35.90 -11.60 3.98
CA VAL A 714 34.77 -12.52 4.05
C VAL A 714 35.21 -13.89 3.53
N LYS A 715 35.07 -14.91 4.39
CA LYS A 715 35.33 -16.30 4.05
C LYS A 715 34.02 -17.04 3.88
N ALA A 716 33.82 -17.68 2.74
CA ALA A 716 32.60 -18.45 2.44
C ALA A 716 32.77 -19.93 2.70
N LEU A 717 31.76 -20.52 3.36
CA LEU A 717 31.61 -21.96 3.54
C LEU A 717 30.28 -22.42 2.91
N VAL A 718 30.31 -23.44 2.10
CA VAL A 718 29.11 -24.12 1.59
C VAL A 718 29.10 -25.54 2.14
N ASP A 719 28.08 -25.89 2.90
CA ASP A 719 27.96 -27.17 3.63
C ASP A 719 29.22 -27.49 4.48
N GLY A 720 29.74 -26.44 5.14
CA GLY A 720 30.92 -26.53 5.99
C GLY A 720 32.26 -26.57 5.25
N LYS A 721 32.28 -26.61 3.91
CA LYS A 721 33.50 -26.60 3.10
C LYS A 721 33.80 -25.19 2.59
N GLU A 722 35.07 -24.80 2.72
CA GLU A 722 35.55 -23.53 2.20
C GLU A 722 35.39 -23.48 0.68
N THR A 723 34.86 -22.37 0.19
CA THR A 723 34.60 -22.11 -1.22
C THR A 723 35.33 -20.83 -1.62
N ASP A 724 36.13 -20.93 -2.67
CA ASP A 724 36.80 -19.73 -3.21
C ASP A 724 35.78 -18.73 -3.74
N THR A 725 35.92 -17.49 -3.31
CA THR A 725 35.07 -16.39 -3.71
C THR A 725 35.91 -15.17 -4.09
N GLN A 726 35.41 -14.41 -5.05
CA GLN A 726 35.96 -13.09 -5.32
C GLN A 726 35.24 -12.06 -4.45
N ALA A 727 36.01 -11.34 -3.63
CA ALA A 727 35.53 -10.24 -2.84
C ALA A 727 36.01 -8.93 -3.48
N ILE A 728 35.07 -8.01 -3.76
CA ILE A 728 35.36 -6.72 -4.40
C ILE A 728 34.76 -5.63 -3.53
N TYR A 729 35.60 -4.64 -3.11
CA TYR A 729 35.11 -3.50 -2.34
C TYR A 729 34.86 -2.31 -3.25
N ASP A 730 33.64 -1.72 -3.14
CA ASP A 730 33.24 -0.47 -3.76
C ASP A 730 33.29 0.65 -2.72
N LYS A 731 34.26 1.57 -2.88
CA LYS A 731 34.43 2.72 -1.96
C LYS A 731 33.27 3.70 -1.99
N ALA A 732 32.63 3.88 -3.15
CA ALA A 732 31.53 4.83 -3.31
C ALA A 732 30.28 4.34 -2.59
N ALA A 733 29.98 3.06 -2.72
CA ALA A 733 28.85 2.40 -2.07
C ALA A 733 29.19 1.84 -0.68
N ARG A 734 30.42 1.97 -0.21
CA ARG A 734 30.91 1.40 1.08
C ARG A 734 30.47 -0.06 1.23
N SER A 735 30.74 -0.86 0.20
CA SER A 735 30.23 -2.22 0.17
C SER A 735 31.25 -3.23 -0.30
N MET A 736 31.33 -4.36 0.39
CA MET A 736 32.05 -5.57 -0.01
C MET A 736 31.08 -6.52 -0.71
N THR A 737 31.34 -6.86 -1.94
CA THR A 737 30.54 -7.82 -2.72
C THR A 737 31.23 -9.16 -2.80
N VAL A 738 30.50 -10.23 -2.44
CA VAL A 738 30.95 -11.63 -2.52
C VAL A 738 29.97 -12.40 -3.40
N LYS A 739 30.47 -13.13 -4.38
CA LYS A 739 29.65 -13.93 -5.31
C LYS A 739 29.97 -15.40 -5.18
N LEU A 740 28.95 -16.23 -5.16
CA LEU A 740 29.07 -17.68 -5.21
C LEU A 740 27.81 -18.33 -5.81
N SER A 741 27.94 -19.58 -6.22
CA SER A 741 26.82 -20.41 -6.67
C SER A 741 26.69 -21.61 -5.73
N ALA A 742 25.47 -21.93 -5.33
CA ALA A 742 25.20 -23.09 -4.46
C ALA A 742 23.81 -23.66 -4.75
N ALA A 743 23.58 -24.90 -4.37
CA ALA A 743 22.23 -25.45 -4.36
C ALA A 743 21.40 -24.71 -3.30
N PRO A 744 20.14 -24.40 -3.56
CA PRO A 744 19.26 -23.76 -2.55
C PRO A 744 19.12 -24.58 -1.25
N THR A 745 19.39 -25.88 -1.33
CA THR A 745 19.38 -26.82 -0.19
C THR A 745 20.67 -26.85 0.60
N SER A 746 21.72 -26.12 0.18
CA SER A 746 22.99 -26.03 0.90
C SER A 746 22.95 -24.94 1.98
N GLU A 747 23.64 -25.15 3.08
CA GLU A 747 23.93 -24.09 4.05
C GLU A 747 25.09 -23.24 3.55
N ILE A 748 24.89 -21.93 3.46
CA ILE A 748 25.96 -20.96 3.14
C ILE A 748 26.28 -20.18 4.42
N LYS A 749 27.55 -20.19 4.83
CA LYS A 749 28.05 -19.35 5.92
C LYS A 749 29.12 -18.40 5.41
N LEU A 750 28.96 -17.13 5.71
CA LEU A 750 29.91 -16.07 5.42
C LEU A 750 30.49 -15.59 6.75
N LEU A 751 31.77 -15.90 6.96
CA LEU A 751 32.51 -15.52 8.15
C LEU A 751 33.19 -14.19 7.87
N ILE A 752 32.83 -13.16 8.64
CA ILE A 752 33.30 -11.79 8.46
C ILE A 752 34.35 -11.48 9.52
N SER A 753 35.46 -10.89 9.13
CA SER A 753 36.54 -10.47 10.02
C SER A 753 37.13 -9.15 9.55
N GLY A 754 37.73 -8.38 10.47
CA GLY A 754 38.34 -7.10 10.22
C GLY A 754 38.65 -6.38 11.55
N GLU A 755 39.59 -5.45 11.56
CA GLU A 755 39.88 -4.62 12.73
C GLU A 755 38.71 -3.66 12.99
N THR A 756 38.19 -3.08 11.93
CA THR A 756 36.98 -2.24 11.98
C THR A 756 35.93 -2.87 11.05
N LEU A 757 34.74 -3.15 11.60
CA LEU A 757 33.67 -3.80 10.85
C LEU A 757 32.74 -2.79 10.16
N ILE A 758 32.42 -1.68 10.82
CA ILE A 758 31.49 -0.64 10.30
C ILE A 758 32.30 0.47 9.66
N THR A 759 31.84 0.99 8.54
CA THR A 759 32.47 2.12 7.86
C THR A 759 32.62 3.34 8.76
N ASP A 760 33.73 4.05 8.65
CA ASP A 760 33.99 5.35 9.30
C ASP A 760 33.41 6.53 8.50
N ASN A 761 32.68 6.24 7.40
CA ASN A 761 32.15 7.20 6.41
C ASN A 761 33.23 7.91 5.56
N GLY A 762 34.54 7.63 5.75
CA GLY A 762 35.63 8.26 5.03
C GLY A 762 35.90 9.72 5.43
N ASP A 763 36.76 10.40 4.68
CA ASP A 763 37.20 11.75 5.01
C ASP A 763 36.08 12.79 4.95
N LEU A 764 35.80 13.45 6.08
CA LEU A 764 34.75 14.47 6.20
C LEU A 764 35.01 15.68 5.30
N ILE A 765 36.27 16.14 5.20
CA ILE A 765 36.59 17.33 4.41
C ILE A 765 36.35 17.04 2.93
N GLN A 766 36.74 15.85 2.51
CA GLN A 766 36.50 15.43 1.12
C GLN A 766 34.99 15.37 0.82
N ARG A 767 34.17 14.72 1.69
CA ARG A 767 32.71 14.67 1.50
C ARG A 767 32.08 16.07 1.44
N CYS A 768 32.49 16.97 2.33
CA CYS A 768 32.02 18.36 2.31
C CYS A 768 32.48 19.12 1.07
N SER A 769 33.70 18.87 0.62
CA SER A 769 34.22 19.49 -0.64
C SER A 769 33.46 19.00 -1.85
N ASP A 770 33.22 17.70 -1.98
CA ASP A 770 32.45 17.11 -3.08
C ASP A 770 31.00 17.64 -3.11
N LEU A 771 30.41 17.83 -1.91
CA LEU A 771 29.09 18.42 -1.76
C LEU A 771 29.07 19.87 -2.25
N LEU A 772 30.03 20.68 -1.79
CA LEU A 772 30.15 22.12 -2.18
C LEU A 772 30.40 22.31 -3.66
N GLN A 773 31.14 21.42 -4.32
CA GLN A 773 31.42 21.51 -5.78
C GLN A 773 30.13 21.40 -6.61
N LYS A 774 29.08 20.78 -6.09
CA LYS A 774 27.78 20.62 -6.76
C LYS A 774 26.83 21.80 -6.49
N MET A 775 27.18 22.72 -5.58
CA MET A 775 26.34 23.84 -5.18
C MET A 775 26.59 25.10 -5.99
N GLN A 776 25.58 25.92 -6.13
CA GLN A 776 25.63 27.26 -6.75
C GLN A 776 25.98 28.32 -5.69
N LEU A 777 27.16 28.16 -5.08
CA LEU A 777 27.72 29.07 -4.10
C LEU A 777 28.88 29.84 -4.69
N GLU A 778 29.11 31.08 -4.19
CA GLU A 778 30.28 31.84 -4.54
C GLU A 778 31.56 31.04 -4.25
N ILE A 779 32.51 31.04 -5.19
CA ILE A 779 33.77 30.27 -5.10
C ILE A 779 34.53 30.58 -3.79
N ASP A 780 34.63 31.90 -3.42
CA ASP A 780 35.29 32.30 -2.17
C ASP A 780 34.60 31.79 -0.94
N SER A 781 33.25 31.64 -0.97
CA SER A 781 32.49 31.06 0.11
C SER A 781 32.83 29.58 0.27
N ASN A 782 32.90 28.81 -0.82
CA ASN A 782 33.34 27.42 -0.80
C ASN A 782 34.72 27.25 -0.19
N VAL A 783 35.69 28.08 -0.64
CA VAL A 783 37.08 28.08 -0.09
C VAL A 783 37.09 28.38 1.39
N GLN A 784 36.32 29.37 1.85
CA GLN A 784 36.23 29.72 3.27
C GLN A 784 35.60 28.63 4.11
N VAL A 785 34.57 27.96 3.61
CA VAL A 785 33.93 26.80 4.31
C VAL A 785 34.93 25.67 4.47
N VAL A 786 35.62 25.26 3.40
CA VAL A 786 36.62 24.18 3.46
C VAL A 786 37.76 24.55 4.40
N LYS A 787 38.28 25.78 4.36
CA LYS A 787 39.30 26.25 5.32
C LYS A 787 38.81 26.17 6.78
N LEU A 788 37.58 26.57 7.03
CA LEU A 788 36.99 26.49 8.37
C LEU A 788 36.88 25.05 8.86
N LEU A 789 36.40 24.14 7.99
CA LEU A 789 36.26 22.73 8.33
C LEU A 789 37.61 22.04 8.56
N SER A 790 38.64 22.43 7.79
CA SER A 790 40.01 21.90 7.89
C SER A 790 40.79 22.44 9.06
N ASP A 791 40.36 23.52 9.75
CA ASP A 791 41.11 24.13 10.85
C ASP A 791 41.19 23.21 12.07
N PRO A 792 42.38 22.66 12.41
CA PRO A 792 42.51 21.75 13.53
C PRO A 792 42.42 22.45 14.92
N LYS A 793 42.52 23.77 14.97
CA LYS A 793 42.49 24.56 16.19
C LYS A 793 41.07 24.93 16.63
N THR A 794 40.07 24.73 15.77
CA THR A 794 38.69 25.07 16.03
C THR A 794 37.87 23.82 16.26
N THR A 795 37.17 23.73 17.39
CA THR A 795 36.25 22.60 17.66
C THR A 795 35.08 22.58 16.70
N TYR A 796 34.52 21.40 16.44
CA TYR A 796 33.37 21.27 15.54
C TYR A 796 32.17 22.11 15.99
N ALA A 797 31.91 22.24 17.28
CA ALA A 797 30.85 23.10 17.81
C ALA A 797 31.03 24.57 17.40
N VAL A 798 32.29 25.07 17.42
CA VAL A 798 32.62 26.42 16.97
C VAL A 798 32.54 26.53 15.44
N LYS A 799 32.98 25.51 14.70
CA LYS A 799 32.86 25.44 13.25
C LYS A 799 31.39 25.55 12.81
N LEU A 800 30.51 24.79 13.43
CA LEU A 800 29.09 24.82 13.17
C LEU A 800 28.46 26.20 13.43
N ARG A 801 28.79 26.86 14.55
CA ARG A 801 28.32 28.23 14.83
C ARG A 801 28.81 29.23 13.78
N LYS A 802 30.06 29.13 13.35
CA LYS A 802 30.63 29.97 12.32
C LYS A 802 30.03 29.73 10.95
N LEU A 803 29.68 28.50 10.62
CA LEU A 803 28.95 28.16 9.39
C LEU A 803 27.57 28.81 9.37
N ASN A 804 26.79 28.68 10.44
CA ASN A 804 25.50 29.35 10.56
C ASN A 804 25.59 30.86 10.37
N PHE A 805 26.57 31.48 10.95
CA PHE A 805 26.74 32.92 10.85
C PHE A 805 27.20 33.40 9.46
N LYS A 806 28.07 32.62 8.76
CA LYS A 806 28.61 33.01 7.45
C LYS A 806 27.69 32.68 6.28
N CYS A 807 26.98 31.58 6.34
CA CYS A 807 26.24 31.06 5.20
C CYS A 807 24.73 31.37 5.22
N ALA A 808 24.14 31.69 6.38
CA ALA A 808 22.69 31.87 6.50
C ALA A 808 22.24 33.29 6.10
N LYS A 809 22.50 33.72 4.87
CA LYS A 809 22.02 35.02 4.35
C LYS A 809 20.54 35.01 3.93
N SER A 810 19.96 33.84 3.69
CA SER A 810 18.56 33.60 3.32
C SER A 810 18.15 32.16 3.61
N ALA A 811 16.88 31.86 3.51
CA ALA A 811 16.38 30.46 3.66
C ALA A 811 17.06 29.50 2.67
N ALA A 812 17.34 29.93 1.46
CA ALA A 812 18.05 29.13 0.45
C ALA A 812 19.51 28.83 0.87
N HIS A 813 20.21 29.79 1.50
CA HIS A 813 21.55 29.57 2.04
C HIS A 813 21.53 28.71 3.32
N GLN A 814 20.43 28.73 4.09
CA GLN A 814 20.29 27.84 5.24
C GLN A 814 20.37 26.36 4.81
N ALA A 815 19.82 26.01 3.66
CA ALA A 815 19.92 24.66 3.11
C ALA A 815 21.38 24.22 2.87
N VAL A 816 22.31 25.14 2.57
CA VAL A 816 23.75 24.81 2.49
C VAL A 816 24.29 24.40 3.84
N VAL A 817 23.94 25.16 4.89
CA VAL A 817 24.35 24.83 6.26
C VAL A 817 23.77 23.47 6.67
N ASP A 818 22.50 23.23 6.39
CA ASP A 818 21.81 21.97 6.75
C ASP A 818 22.44 20.78 6.02
N ALA A 819 22.80 20.93 4.73
CA ALA A 819 23.48 19.89 3.96
C ALA A 819 24.91 19.59 4.49
N LEU A 820 25.64 20.60 4.89
CA LEU A 820 26.93 20.42 5.56
C LEU A 820 26.78 19.80 6.94
N MET A 821 25.73 20.21 7.68
CA MET A 821 25.40 19.64 8.99
C MET A 821 25.09 18.16 8.89
N GLU A 822 24.36 17.72 7.86
CA GLU A 822 24.15 16.29 7.62
C GLU A 822 25.49 15.56 7.54
N GLN A 823 26.44 16.03 6.71
CA GLN A 823 27.75 15.38 6.53
C GLN A 823 28.62 15.39 7.80
N ILE A 824 28.57 16.46 8.57
CA ILE A 824 29.35 16.61 9.82
C ILE A 824 28.77 15.74 10.93
N THR A 825 27.45 15.59 10.98
CA THR A 825 26.74 14.92 12.08
C THR A 825 26.22 13.54 11.71
N LEU A 826 26.76 12.90 10.66
CA LEU A 826 26.39 11.51 10.32
C LEU A 826 26.49 10.62 11.56
N THR A 827 27.61 10.69 12.25
CA THR A 827 27.75 10.09 13.59
C THR A 827 27.66 11.19 14.67
N GLU A 828 27.01 10.93 15.78
CA GLU A 828 26.84 11.92 16.86
C GLU A 828 28.14 12.28 17.56
N SER A 829 29.26 11.66 17.22
CA SER A 829 30.59 11.96 17.78
C SER A 829 31.03 13.41 17.63
N TYR A 830 30.44 14.17 16.72
CA TYR A 830 30.73 15.58 16.49
C TYR A 830 29.66 16.54 17.04
N LEU A 831 28.60 16.01 17.66
CA LEU A 831 27.62 16.83 18.35
C LEU A 831 28.15 17.30 19.70
N PRO A 832 27.91 18.57 20.13
CA PRO A 832 28.38 19.06 21.40
C PRO A 832 27.76 18.39 22.61
#